data_791d96e9b2552c574f25a3acda54b42e
#
_entry.id   791d96e9b2552c574f25a3acda54b42e
#
_cell.length_a   1.000
_cell.length_b   1.000
_cell.length_c   1.000
_cell.angle_alpha   90.00
_cell.angle_beta   90.00
_cell.angle_gamma   90.00
#
_symmetry.space_group_name_H-M   'P 1'
#
loop_
_entity.id
_entity.type
_entity.pdbx_description
1 polymer ?
#
loop_
_entity_poly.entity_id
_entity_poly.type
_entity_poly.pdbx_seq_one_letter_code
_entity_poly.pdbx_strand_id
1 'polypeptide(L)'
;MLKLKIKYCKSKKCRILLLAFFLLAVAYWLCLPGKLFDDPTSVILYSREGRLMGARIADDGQWRFPEMEKVPEKFKQSLLTFEDNYFYKHPGINPVAFGRACVQNVKAGKIVSGGSTITMQLMRIARKGQSRTIFQKLIEMVWATRAELRFTKEEILAMYASHAPFGGNVVGVEVAAWRFFGRNANQLSWAEAATLAVLPNAPSLIYPGKNSQLLLQKRNRLLDRLQQKGIIDATTCRLSKLERVPEKIHRLPQVANHLLDRVYKEQKGKRVVSSIDYTLQQQVAGVVQKHQAYIEANQIHNMAVLVLDVETGKSLAYVGNTKSKGKENHGNQVDIIRAERSTGSVLKPFLYAAMLNEGSLLPNTLVPDIPTQVAGYSPKNFNLNYDGAVPASIALARSLNVPAVRMLRDYGVERFHFLLKKMGMKSLNRPAGHYGLSLILGGAEGRLWELCGMYASMGRVLNHYNNSNGEYFSSDIHAPSYLLNDSVKRSKPQEQGILGAASICQTFDALLEVTRPDGEDGWRSFSSSGKIAWKTGTSFGFRDGWAIGCTPTHVIGVWVGNADGEGRPGLTGVSVAAPVMFDVFRLLPTTHWFEEPADDMVQVLVCKESGYLAGRWCNHKDTVWVAEAGQESEVCPYHQLVHLDKTRRYRVNAQCEKISNMVHESWFVLPPAMEWYYKKQNPLYRSLPPFRDDCVAVQQHQPMELIYPKNNDRIFLPVDLDGIRNKLVVELAHENAEAEIFWHMDGRFIGSTIQLHQMELAPDEGEHLLTFMDKQGNMLYKKITIVEKQERIVK
;
A
#
# COMPACT_ATOMS: atom_id res chain seq x y z
N MET A 1 58.54 -41.32 1.76
CA MET A 1 58.63 -41.64 0.32
C MET A 1 58.38 -43.14 0.13
N LEU A 2 57.07 -43.53 -0.09
CA LEU A 2 56.82 -44.92 -0.48
C LEU A 2 56.62 -44.91 -2.00
N LYS A 3 57.60 -45.40 -2.73
CA LYS A 3 57.51 -45.66 -4.18
C LYS A 3 56.73 -46.98 -4.36
N LEU A 4 55.46 -46.89 -4.66
CA LEU A 4 54.64 -48.00 -5.16
C LEU A 4 55.11 -48.33 -6.58
N LYS A 5 55.87 -49.42 -6.70
CA LYS A 5 56.23 -50.06 -7.98
C LYS A 5 54.99 -50.69 -8.57
N ILE A 6 54.27 -49.99 -9.47
CA ILE A 6 53.19 -50.55 -10.31
C ILE A 6 53.83 -51.49 -11.29
N LYS A 7 53.88 -52.87 -10.99
CA LYS A 7 54.24 -53.90 -11.97
C LYS A 7 53.24 -53.85 -13.13
N TYR A 8 53.64 -53.43 -14.31
CA TYR A 8 52.88 -53.44 -15.53
C TYR A 8 52.29 -54.85 -15.80
N CYS A 9 50.97 -54.99 -15.68
CA CYS A 9 50.25 -56.20 -16.04
C CYS A 9 50.21 -56.31 -17.57
N LYS A 10 51.02 -57.12 -18.17
CA LYS A 10 51.20 -57.31 -19.64
C LYS A 10 50.06 -58.14 -20.31
N SER A 11 49.14 -58.71 -19.55
CA SER A 11 48.06 -59.54 -20.10
C SER A 11 46.92 -58.69 -20.63
N LYS A 12 46.45 -58.86 -21.90
CA LYS A 12 45.27 -58.24 -22.48
C LYS A 12 44.05 -58.39 -21.56
N LYS A 13 43.88 -59.50 -20.86
CA LYS A 13 42.82 -59.78 -19.91
C LYS A 13 42.87 -58.81 -18.72
N CYS A 14 44.11 -58.51 -18.18
CA CYS A 14 44.25 -57.58 -17.04
C CYS A 14 43.92 -56.14 -17.42
N ARG A 15 44.28 -55.69 -18.64
CA ARG A 15 43.91 -54.34 -19.15
C ARG A 15 42.40 -54.21 -19.37
N ILE A 16 41.72 -55.25 -19.89
CA ILE A 16 40.25 -55.28 -20.04
C ILE A 16 39.59 -55.24 -18.68
N LEU A 17 40.06 -56.00 -17.68
CA LEU A 17 39.54 -55.98 -16.32
C LEU A 17 39.72 -54.61 -15.63
N LEU A 18 40.90 -53.95 -15.80
CA LEU A 18 41.14 -52.61 -15.32
C LEU A 18 40.26 -51.57 -15.99
N LEU A 19 40.05 -51.67 -17.29
CA LEU A 19 39.16 -50.79 -18.03
C LEU A 19 37.71 -51.02 -17.59
N ALA A 20 37.28 -52.27 -17.45
CA ALA A 20 35.92 -52.62 -16.99
C ALA A 20 35.71 -52.09 -15.55
N PHE A 21 36.71 -52.26 -14.66
CA PHE A 21 36.67 -51.71 -13.31
C PHE A 21 36.60 -50.18 -13.31
N PHE A 22 37.42 -49.52 -14.17
CA PHE A 22 37.38 -48.07 -14.32
C PHE A 22 36.02 -47.58 -14.82
N LEU A 23 35.44 -48.24 -15.85
CA LEU A 23 34.12 -47.92 -16.36
C LEU A 23 33.01 -48.12 -15.31
N LEU A 24 33.11 -49.20 -14.55
CA LEU A 24 32.19 -49.46 -13.42
C LEU A 24 32.34 -48.40 -12.31
N ALA A 25 33.58 -48.02 -11.97
CA ALA A 25 33.84 -46.94 -11.01
C ALA A 25 33.26 -45.59 -11.48
N VAL A 26 33.42 -45.26 -12.76
CA VAL A 26 32.86 -44.07 -13.36
C VAL A 26 31.31 -44.15 -13.37
N ALA A 27 30.74 -45.28 -13.76
CA ALA A 27 29.31 -45.52 -13.74
C ALA A 27 28.73 -45.40 -12.32
N TYR A 28 29.43 -45.96 -11.32
CA TYR A 28 29.10 -45.82 -9.91
C TYR A 28 29.17 -44.37 -9.45
N TRP A 29 30.22 -43.63 -9.84
CA TRP A 29 30.36 -42.23 -9.50
C TRP A 29 29.29 -41.34 -10.09
N LEU A 30 28.85 -41.63 -11.31
CA LEU A 30 27.84 -40.88 -12.06
C LEU A 30 26.38 -41.38 -11.87
N CYS A 31 26.18 -42.47 -11.11
CA CYS A 31 24.84 -43.09 -11.00
C CYS A 31 23.79 -42.23 -10.33
N LEU A 32 24.18 -41.24 -9.50
CA LEU A 32 23.24 -40.33 -8.84
C LEU A 32 23.01 -39.07 -9.70
N PRO A 33 21.75 -38.60 -9.87
CA PRO A 33 21.47 -37.34 -10.55
C PRO A 33 22.04 -36.15 -9.77
N GLY A 34 22.23 -35.04 -10.47
CA GLY A 34 22.74 -33.80 -9.84
C GLY A 34 21.83 -33.28 -8.71
N LYS A 35 20.50 -33.33 -8.91
CA LYS A 35 19.49 -33.16 -7.86
C LYS A 35 18.76 -34.48 -7.65
N LEU A 36 18.63 -34.90 -6.40
CA LEU A 36 17.89 -36.12 -6.05
C LEU A 36 16.38 -35.91 -6.16
N PHE A 37 15.93 -34.72 -5.78
CA PHE A 37 14.51 -34.35 -5.81
C PHE A 37 14.36 -33.06 -6.60
N ASP A 38 13.48 -33.08 -7.59
CA ASP A 38 13.15 -31.93 -8.45
C ASP A 38 11.62 -31.78 -8.54
N ASP A 39 10.92 -32.34 -7.55
CA ASP A 39 9.48 -32.23 -7.48
C ASP A 39 9.07 -30.82 -7.00
N PRO A 40 7.94 -30.28 -7.50
CA PRO A 40 7.49 -28.95 -7.10
C PRO A 40 7.19 -28.92 -5.61
N THR A 41 7.51 -27.81 -4.98
CA THR A 41 7.27 -27.57 -3.55
C THR A 41 6.18 -26.55 -3.31
N SER A 42 5.50 -26.68 -2.18
CA SER A 42 4.50 -25.74 -1.69
C SER A 42 5.18 -24.40 -1.36
N VAL A 43 4.46 -23.31 -1.57
CA VAL A 43 4.87 -22.01 -1.05
C VAL A 43 4.42 -21.88 0.41
N ILE A 44 5.32 -21.42 1.25
CA ILE A 44 5.06 -21.25 2.68
C ILE A 44 5.34 -19.80 3.05
N LEU A 45 4.41 -19.21 3.82
CA LEU A 45 4.54 -17.87 4.37
C LEU A 45 4.64 -17.95 5.89
N TYR A 46 5.72 -17.41 6.43
CA TYR A 46 5.94 -17.22 7.86
C TYR A 46 5.87 -15.75 8.23
N SER A 47 5.45 -15.48 9.47
CA SER A 47 5.56 -14.16 10.08
C SER A 47 7.02 -13.87 10.46
N ARG A 48 7.32 -12.66 10.93
CA ARG A 48 8.65 -12.27 11.39
C ARG A 48 9.15 -13.08 12.59
N GLU A 49 8.23 -13.61 13.39
CA GLU A 49 8.51 -14.48 14.55
C GLU A 49 8.66 -15.96 14.13
N GLY A 50 8.62 -16.29 12.84
CA GLY A 50 8.70 -17.67 12.35
C GLY A 50 7.41 -18.49 12.55
N ARG A 51 6.26 -17.86 12.81
CA ARG A 51 4.96 -18.55 12.91
C ARG A 51 4.37 -18.75 11.52
N LEU A 52 3.83 -19.95 11.25
CA LEU A 52 3.19 -20.25 9.97
C LEU A 52 1.94 -19.38 9.79
N MET A 53 1.90 -18.59 8.75
CA MET A 53 0.74 -17.78 8.36
C MET A 53 -0.13 -18.45 7.32
N GLY A 54 0.46 -19.30 6.48
CA GLY A 54 -0.24 -20.06 5.47
C GLY A 54 0.69 -20.76 4.50
N ALA A 55 0.11 -21.64 3.68
CA ALA A 55 0.81 -22.27 2.57
C ALA A 55 -0.13 -22.51 1.39
N ARG A 56 0.45 -22.59 0.18
CA ARG A 56 -0.24 -23.02 -1.05
C ARG A 56 0.32 -24.36 -1.47
N ILE A 57 -0.59 -25.25 -1.89
CA ILE A 57 -0.24 -26.59 -2.37
C ILE A 57 0.69 -26.48 -3.59
N ALA A 58 1.59 -27.45 -3.78
CA ALA A 58 2.45 -27.52 -4.94
C ALA A 58 1.64 -27.83 -6.22
N ASP A 59 2.20 -27.54 -7.39
CA ASP A 59 1.52 -27.69 -8.69
C ASP A 59 1.10 -29.11 -9.02
N ASP A 60 1.78 -30.11 -8.44
CA ASP A 60 1.47 -31.53 -8.58
C ASP A 60 0.34 -32.00 -7.64
N GLY A 61 -0.29 -31.09 -6.90
CA GLY A 61 -1.35 -31.39 -5.95
C GLY A 61 -0.88 -32.03 -4.65
N GLN A 62 0.44 -32.04 -4.39
CA GLN A 62 1.01 -32.54 -3.15
C GLN A 62 1.29 -31.38 -2.17
N TRP A 63 1.02 -31.61 -0.90
CA TRP A 63 1.52 -30.79 0.18
C TRP A 63 2.96 -31.21 0.46
N ARG A 64 3.93 -30.49 -0.08
CA ARG A 64 5.37 -30.73 0.06
C ARG A 64 6.06 -29.41 0.36
N PHE A 65 6.48 -29.24 1.60
CA PHE A 65 7.24 -28.05 1.99
C PHE A 65 8.66 -28.14 1.43
N PRO A 66 9.33 -27.00 1.14
CA PRO A 66 10.75 -26.99 0.81
C PRO A 66 11.58 -27.74 1.86
N GLU A 67 12.69 -28.35 1.44
CA GLU A 67 13.54 -29.14 2.32
C GLU A 67 13.89 -28.41 3.62
N MET A 68 13.91 -29.16 4.73
CA MET A 68 14.33 -28.64 6.02
C MET A 68 15.82 -28.83 6.21
N GLU A 69 16.46 -27.89 6.91
CA GLU A 69 17.88 -27.99 7.24
C GLU A 69 18.12 -28.93 8.45
N LYS A 70 17.20 -28.94 9.41
CA LYS A 70 17.32 -29.67 10.65
C LYS A 70 16.06 -30.48 10.97
N VAL A 71 16.21 -31.78 11.24
CA VAL A 71 15.12 -32.68 11.60
C VAL A 71 14.75 -32.47 13.08
N PRO A 72 13.43 -32.36 13.43
CA PRO A 72 12.99 -32.27 14.82
C PRO A 72 13.46 -33.47 15.66
N GLU A 73 14.09 -33.20 16.81
CA GLU A 73 14.82 -34.23 17.59
C GLU A 73 13.91 -35.41 18.02
N LYS A 74 12.70 -35.15 18.52
CA LYS A 74 11.79 -36.24 18.91
C LYS A 74 11.40 -37.11 17.72
N PHE A 75 11.18 -36.51 16.55
CA PHE A 75 10.92 -37.24 15.32
C PHE A 75 12.14 -38.04 14.86
N LYS A 76 13.33 -37.43 14.88
CA LYS A 76 14.60 -38.09 14.57
C LYS A 76 14.79 -39.37 15.42
N GLN A 77 14.69 -39.22 16.72
CA GLN A 77 14.85 -40.38 17.66
C GLN A 77 13.78 -41.46 17.42
N SER A 78 12.54 -41.05 17.19
CA SER A 78 11.44 -41.98 16.88
C SER A 78 11.66 -42.70 15.56
N LEU A 79 12.08 -41.99 14.50
CA LEU A 79 12.38 -42.55 13.18
C LEU A 79 13.53 -43.56 13.23
N LEU A 80 14.63 -43.15 13.83
CA LEU A 80 15.83 -44.01 13.98
C LEU A 80 15.51 -45.27 14.77
N THR A 81 14.72 -45.15 15.83
CA THR A 81 14.32 -46.29 16.65
C THR A 81 13.36 -47.24 15.91
N PHE A 82 12.53 -46.69 15.00
CA PHE A 82 11.57 -47.47 14.24
C PHE A 82 12.18 -48.13 12.99
N GLU A 83 12.89 -47.34 12.17
CA GLU A 83 13.35 -47.79 10.85
C GLU A 83 14.81 -48.26 10.81
N ASP A 84 15.73 -47.61 11.56
CA ASP A 84 17.17 -47.87 11.39
C ASP A 84 18.00 -47.52 12.63
N ASN A 85 18.06 -48.46 13.58
CA ASN A 85 18.79 -48.27 14.85
C ASN A 85 20.30 -48.04 14.72
N TYR A 86 20.89 -48.45 13.61
CA TYR A 86 22.32 -48.35 13.36
C TYR A 86 22.66 -47.37 12.26
N PHE A 87 21.76 -46.47 11.96
CA PHE A 87 21.91 -45.48 10.87
C PHE A 87 23.26 -44.81 10.81
N TYR A 88 23.82 -44.38 11.92
CA TYR A 88 25.13 -43.73 12.00
C TYR A 88 26.33 -44.69 11.87
N LYS A 89 26.12 -46.00 11.88
CA LYS A 89 27.19 -47.01 11.93
C LYS A 89 27.43 -47.74 10.61
N HIS A 90 26.57 -47.55 9.61
CA HIS A 90 26.71 -48.26 8.33
C HIS A 90 26.76 -47.29 7.14
N PRO A 91 27.43 -47.69 6.03
CA PRO A 91 27.59 -46.84 4.81
C PRO A 91 26.42 -47.02 3.83
N GLY A 92 25.19 -46.79 4.29
CA GLY A 92 23.99 -46.86 3.47
C GLY A 92 23.32 -48.25 3.43
N ILE A 93 24.01 -49.29 3.67
CA ILE A 93 23.53 -50.69 3.77
C ILE A 93 23.89 -51.23 5.12
N ASN A 94 22.96 -51.93 5.80
CA ASN A 94 23.24 -52.64 7.04
C ASN A 94 23.29 -54.17 6.78
N PRO A 95 24.54 -54.77 6.66
CA PRO A 95 24.71 -56.19 6.34
C PRO A 95 24.09 -57.10 7.37
N VAL A 96 24.14 -56.73 8.65
CA VAL A 96 23.60 -57.50 9.76
C VAL A 96 22.06 -57.55 9.69
N ALA A 97 21.44 -56.40 9.46
CA ALA A 97 19.98 -56.34 9.30
C ALA A 97 19.51 -57.08 8.03
N PHE A 98 20.31 -57.00 6.96
CA PHE A 98 20.01 -57.76 5.73
C PHE A 98 20.08 -59.27 5.94
N GLY A 99 21.18 -59.76 6.52
CA GLY A 99 21.34 -61.19 6.85
C GLY A 99 20.24 -61.72 7.77
N ARG A 100 19.92 -60.97 8.83
CA ARG A 100 18.78 -61.29 9.72
C ARG A 100 17.46 -61.39 8.96
N ALA A 101 17.16 -60.44 8.10
CA ALA A 101 15.95 -60.40 7.29
C ALA A 101 15.87 -61.61 6.34
N CYS A 102 16.99 -62.00 5.71
CA CYS A 102 17.05 -63.18 4.85
C CYS A 102 16.72 -64.47 5.66
N VAL A 103 17.32 -64.69 6.81
CA VAL A 103 17.06 -65.83 7.66
C VAL A 103 15.60 -65.90 8.13
N GLN A 104 15.05 -64.73 8.54
CA GLN A 104 13.67 -64.69 9.02
C GLN A 104 12.65 -64.96 7.88
N ASN A 105 12.88 -64.44 6.69
CA ASN A 105 12.00 -64.63 5.53
C ASN A 105 12.06 -66.10 5.03
N VAL A 106 13.24 -66.71 5.00
CA VAL A 106 13.41 -68.11 4.63
C VAL A 106 12.70 -69.03 5.66
N LYS A 107 12.86 -68.77 6.96
CA LYS A 107 12.16 -69.53 8.01
C LYS A 107 10.65 -69.40 7.98
N ALA A 108 10.15 -68.20 7.60
CA ALA A 108 8.70 -67.93 7.56
C ALA A 108 8.05 -68.31 6.23
N GLY A 109 8.79 -68.73 5.20
CA GLY A 109 8.26 -68.98 3.85
C GLY A 109 7.61 -67.77 3.14
N LYS A 110 7.68 -66.60 3.76
CA LYS A 110 7.10 -65.34 3.28
C LYS A 110 7.92 -64.14 3.76
N ILE A 111 7.75 -62.98 3.13
CA ILE A 111 8.44 -61.77 3.53
C ILE A 111 7.84 -61.24 4.84
N VAL A 112 8.47 -61.51 5.97
CA VAL A 112 8.09 -61.04 7.31
C VAL A 112 9.00 -59.97 7.87
N SER A 113 10.21 -59.78 7.32
CA SER A 113 11.21 -58.79 7.78
C SER A 113 11.90 -58.14 6.62
N GLY A 114 12.13 -56.85 6.75
CA GLY A 114 12.88 -56.02 5.78
C GLY A 114 14.24 -55.58 6.34
N GLY A 115 15.28 -55.61 5.50
CA GLY A 115 16.64 -55.12 5.83
C GLY A 115 16.94 -53.81 5.13
N SER A 116 15.94 -52.98 4.83
CA SER A 116 16.16 -51.69 4.18
C SER A 116 16.52 -50.61 5.20
N THR A 117 17.56 -49.85 4.93
CA THR A 117 17.98 -48.68 5.72
C THR A 117 17.18 -47.46 5.34
N ILE A 118 17.28 -46.36 6.13
CA ILE A 118 16.69 -45.05 5.79
C ILE A 118 17.28 -44.54 4.47
N THR A 119 18.59 -44.69 4.23
CA THR A 119 19.25 -44.27 2.97
C THR A 119 18.67 -45.03 1.75
N MET A 120 18.47 -46.38 1.88
CA MET A 120 17.83 -47.15 0.81
C MET A 120 16.39 -46.71 0.56
N GLN A 121 15.62 -46.41 1.60
CA GLN A 121 14.25 -45.88 1.47
C GLN A 121 14.24 -44.52 0.79
N LEU A 122 15.20 -43.64 1.13
CA LEU A 122 15.37 -42.34 0.48
C LEU A 122 15.63 -42.51 -1.02
N MET A 123 16.54 -43.42 -1.39
CA MET A 123 16.82 -43.68 -2.82
C MET A 123 15.61 -44.22 -3.57
N ARG A 124 14.79 -45.00 -2.94
CA ARG A 124 13.52 -45.49 -3.50
C ARG A 124 12.54 -44.34 -3.73
N ILE A 125 12.44 -43.42 -2.77
CA ILE A 125 11.59 -42.22 -2.91
C ILE A 125 12.08 -41.35 -4.08
N ALA A 126 13.40 -41.09 -4.17
CA ALA A 126 13.99 -40.32 -5.23
C ALA A 126 13.76 -40.92 -6.64
N ARG A 127 13.63 -42.25 -6.72
CA ARG A 127 13.30 -42.98 -7.94
C ARG A 127 11.79 -43.13 -8.20
N LYS A 128 10.96 -42.35 -7.54
CA LYS A 128 9.49 -42.31 -7.69
C LYS A 128 8.79 -43.65 -7.45
N GLY A 129 9.29 -44.42 -6.48
CA GLY A 129 8.60 -45.60 -5.96
C GLY A 129 8.39 -46.74 -6.97
N GLN A 130 9.38 -47.03 -7.80
CA GLN A 130 9.30 -48.17 -8.75
C GLN A 130 8.96 -49.48 -8.09
N SER A 131 8.43 -50.42 -8.88
CA SER A 131 7.93 -51.75 -8.38
C SER A 131 9.01 -52.50 -7.58
N ARG A 132 8.57 -53.20 -6.51
CA ARG A 132 9.46 -53.91 -5.59
C ARG A 132 9.99 -55.23 -6.20
N THR A 133 10.99 -55.13 -7.06
CA THR A 133 11.74 -56.27 -7.60
C THR A 133 13.10 -56.42 -6.92
N ILE A 134 13.70 -57.63 -6.97
CA ILE A 134 15.06 -57.86 -6.46
C ILE A 134 16.07 -56.95 -7.17
N PHE A 135 15.92 -56.78 -8.48
CA PHE A 135 16.79 -55.89 -9.28
C PHE A 135 16.70 -54.44 -8.81
N GLN A 136 15.51 -53.92 -8.59
CA GLN A 136 15.34 -52.55 -8.05
C GLN A 136 15.98 -52.40 -6.68
N LYS A 137 15.92 -53.42 -5.86
CA LYS A 137 16.55 -53.43 -4.54
C LYS A 137 18.07 -53.36 -4.63
N LEU A 138 18.70 -54.05 -5.60
CA LEU A 138 20.14 -53.95 -5.84
C LEU A 138 20.51 -52.50 -6.28
N ILE A 139 19.73 -51.88 -7.12
CA ILE A 139 19.98 -50.50 -7.54
C ILE A 139 19.83 -49.56 -6.31
N GLU A 140 18.80 -49.76 -5.47
CA GLU A 140 18.65 -48.99 -4.23
C GLU A 140 19.89 -49.11 -3.34
N MET A 141 20.49 -50.28 -3.24
CA MET A 141 21.72 -50.53 -2.47
C MET A 141 22.89 -49.77 -3.04
N VAL A 142 23.13 -49.82 -4.36
CA VAL A 142 24.19 -49.09 -5.03
C VAL A 142 24.01 -47.55 -4.87
N TRP A 143 22.83 -47.07 -5.07
CA TRP A 143 22.51 -45.65 -4.87
C TRP A 143 22.70 -45.24 -3.42
N ALA A 144 22.30 -46.08 -2.47
CA ALA A 144 22.44 -45.80 -1.04
C ALA A 144 23.93 -45.64 -0.62
N THR A 145 24.83 -46.55 -1.06
CA THR A 145 26.25 -46.41 -0.76
C THR A 145 26.86 -45.19 -1.43
N ARG A 146 26.41 -44.87 -2.66
CA ARG A 146 26.88 -43.67 -3.34
C ARG A 146 26.35 -42.35 -2.71
N ALA A 147 25.12 -42.38 -2.19
CA ALA A 147 24.56 -41.26 -1.47
C ALA A 147 25.33 -40.93 -0.18
N GLU A 148 25.72 -41.94 0.57
CA GLU A 148 26.55 -41.80 1.79
C GLU A 148 27.97 -41.25 1.53
N LEU A 149 28.47 -41.39 0.30
CA LEU A 149 29.73 -40.74 -0.13
C LEU A 149 29.51 -39.28 -0.55
N ARG A 150 28.30 -38.88 -0.82
CA ARG A 150 27.98 -37.55 -1.33
C ARG A 150 27.39 -36.64 -0.26
N PHE A 151 26.57 -37.18 0.63
CA PHE A 151 25.82 -36.48 1.62
C PHE A 151 26.16 -36.95 3.03
N THR A 152 26.11 -36.04 3.97
CA THR A 152 26.24 -36.36 5.39
C THR A 152 25.00 -37.11 5.91
N LYS A 153 25.13 -37.78 7.03
CA LYS A 153 24.01 -38.47 7.69
C LYS A 153 22.84 -37.50 8.01
N GLU A 154 23.16 -36.31 8.44
CA GLU A 154 22.13 -35.29 8.76
C GLU A 154 21.39 -34.81 7.51
N GLU A 155 22.10 -34.60 6.38
CA GLU A 155 21.48 -34.25 5.10
C GLU A 155 20.57 -35.39 4.60
N ILE A 156 21.00 -36.65 4.72
CA ILE A 156 20.18 -37.82 4.35
C ILE A 156 18.91 -37.89 5.20
N LEU A 157 19.01 -37.65 6.51
CA LEU A 157 17.83 -37.58 7.38
C LEU A 157 16.92 -36.41 7.04
N ALA A 158 17.46 -35.24 6.76
CA ALA A 158 16.72 -34.07 6.38
C ALA A 158 15.97 -34.29 5.06
N MET A 159 16.63 -34.85 4.04
CA MET A 159 15.99 -35.23 2.79
C MET A 159 14.89 -36.27 3.01
N TYR A 160 15.15 -37.31 3.82
CA TYR A 160 14.12 -38.31 4.13
C TYR A 160 12.91 -37.70 4.83
N ALA A 161 13.15 -36.89 5.86
CA ALA A 161 12.09 -36.22 6.61
C ALA A 161 11.25 -35.27 5.73
N SER A 162 11.88 -34.67 4.71
CA SER A 162 11.24 -33.73 3.80
C SER A 162 10.46 -34.40 2.67
N HIS A 163 10.86 -35.62 2.24
CA HIS A 163 10.30 -36.27 1.05
C HIS A 163 9.55 -37.58 1.34
N ALA A 164 9.57 -38.09 2.58
CA ALA A 164 8.80 -39.29 2.94
C ALA A 164 7.30 -39.02 2.82
N PRO A 165 6.51 -39.98 2.27
CA PRO A 165 5.06 -39.89 2.20
C PRO A 165 4.43 -40.22 3.55
N PHE A 166 3.49 -39.36 4.02
CA PHE A 166 2.78 -39.60 5.29
C PHE A 166 1.31 -40.02 5.11
N GLY A 167 0.87 -40.18 3.87
CA GLY A 167 -0.48 -40.61 3.52
C GLY A 167 -1.30 -39.51 2.83
N GLY A 168 -2.21 -39.90 1.92
CA GLY A 168 -2.92 -38.99 1.04
C GLY A 168 -1.93 -38.17 0.19
N ASN A 169 -2.14 -36.87 0.14
CA ASN A 169 -1.26 -35.94 -0.57
C ASN A 169 -0.28 -35.18 0.34
N VAL A 170 0.13 -35.80 1.47
CA VAL A 170 1.03 -35.20 2.46
C VAL A 170 2.42 -35.79 2.34
N VAL A 171 3.42 -34.97 2.00
CA VAL A 171 4.83 -35.32 1.81
C VAL A 171 5.70 -34.46 2.73
N GLY A 172 6.51 -35.10 3.57
CA GLY A 172 7.38 -34.45 4.54
C GLY A 172 6.76 -34.27 5.93
N VAL A 173 7.64 -34.39 6.95
CA VAL A 173 7.25 -34.37 8.36
C VAL A 173 6.68 -33.02 8.81
N GLU A 174 7.22 -31.93 8.25
CA GLU A 174 6.79 -30.58 8.66
C GLU A 174 5.34 -30.31 8.29
N VAL A 175 4.96 -30.62 7.06
CA VAL A 175 3.57 -30.48 6.64
C VAL A 175 2.68 -31.55 7.29
N ALA A 176 3.20 -32.75 7.55
CA ALA A 176 2.45 -33.78 8.27
C ALA A 176 2.11 -33.36 9.71
N ALA A 177 3.06 -32.70 10.41
CA ALA A 177 2.83 -32.13 11.73
C ALA A 177 1.69 -31.11 11.72
N TRP A 178 1.67 -30.20 10.76
CA TRP A 178 0.60 -29.22 10.60
C TRP A 178 -0.74 -29.85 10.20
N ARG A 179 -0.72 -30.79 9.27
CA ARG A 179 -1.93 -31.39 8.74
C ARG A 179 -2.59 -32.35 9.74
N PHE A 180 -1.79 -33.07 10.57
CA PHE A 180 -2.30 -34.07 11.46
C PHE A 180 -2.45 -33.60 12.91
N PHE A 181 -1.64 -32.60 13.33
CA PHE A 181 -1.63 -32.12 14.71
C PHE A 181 -1.82 -30.61 14.86
N GLY A 182 -1.86 -29.86 13.77
CA GLY A 182 -2.11 -28.41 13.77
C GLY A 182 -0.98 -27.57 14.40
N ARG A 183 0.26 -28.10 14.44
CA ARG A 183 1.41 -27.43 15.09
C ARG A 183 2.72 -27.65 14.34
N ASN A 184 3.72 -26.86 14.71
CA ASN A 184 5.07 -26.97 14.15
C ASN A 184 5.71 -28.33 14.55
N ALA A 185 6.49 -28.91 13.63
CA ALA A 185 7.14 -30.20 13.86
C ALA A 185 8.10 -30.20 15.07
N ASN A 186 8.71 -29.06 15.43
CA ASN A 186 9.55 -28.93 16.62
C ASN A 186 8.75 -28.96 17.94
N GLN A 187 7.43 -28.74 17.89
CA GLN A 187 6.54 -28.72 19.05
C GLN A 187 5.79 -30.04 19.27
N LEU A 188 6.11 -31.07 18.48
CA LEU A 188 5.47 -32.40 18.61
C LEU A 188 5.74 -33.01 19.99
N SER A 189 4.71 -33.69 20.54
CA SER A 189 4.88 -34.59 21.68
C SER A 189 5.62 -35.86 21.25
N TRP A 190 6.06 -36.68 22.19
CA TRP A 190 6.62 -37.99 21.88
C TRP A 190 5.61 -38.92 21.20
N ALA A 191 4.33 -38.84 21.58
CA ALA A 191 3.26 -39.59 20.95
C ALA A 191 3.04 -39.18 19.50
N GLU A 192 3.01 -37.88 19.25
CA GLU A 192 2.85 -37.30 17.90
C GLU A 192 4.05 -37.61 17.01
N ALA A 193 5.27 -37.43 17.52
CA ALA A 193 6.50 -37.78 16.82
C ALA A 193 6.59 -39.28 16.48
N ALA A 194 6.26 -40.15 17.42
CA ALA A 194 6.21 -41.59 17.21
C ALA A 194 5.10 -41.98 16.22
N THR A 195 3.95 -41.28 16.24
CA THR A 195 2.88 -41.47 15.25
C THR A 195 3.38 -41.18 13.85
N LEU A 196 4.04 -40.03 13.66
CA LEU A 196 4.62 -39.66 12.36
C LEU A 196 5.72 -40.63 11.92
N ALA A 197 6.58 -41.08 12.82
CA ALA A 197 7.67 -42.01 12.49
C ALA A 197 7.17 -43.34 11.91
N VAL A 198 5.97 -43.82 12.29
CA VAL A 198 5.42 -45.12 11.82
C VAL A 198 4.63 -45.02 10.51
N LEU A 199 4.18 -43.81 10.10
CA LEU A 199 3.33 -43.60 8.92
C LEU A 199 4.02 -43.92 7.59
N PRO A 200 5.28 -43.52 7.33
CA PRO A 200 5.94 -43.78 6.03
C PRO A 200 6.11 -45.24 5.67
N ASN A 201 6.03 -46.12 6.64
CA ASN A 201 6.14 -47.57 6.44
C ASN A 201 4.98 -48.16 5.63
N ALA A 202 3.75 -47.62 5.76
CA ALA A 202 2.59 -48.09 5.06
C ALA A 202 1.57 -46.95 4.79
N PRO A 203 1.94 -45.91 4.03
CA PRO A 203 1.18 -44.68 3.93
C PRO A 203 -0.18 -44.84 3.20
N SER A 204 -0.37 -45.86 2.40
CA SER A 204 -1.64 -46.17 1.74
C SER A 204 -2.61 -46.94 2.63
N LEU A 205 -2.13 -47.65 3.63
CA LEU A 205 -2.91 -48.48 4.53
C LEU A 205 -3.29 -47.78 5.83
N ILE A 206 -2.39 -46.95 6.34
CA ILE A 206 -2.49 -46.31 7.64
C ILE A 206 -2.22 -44.82 7.51
N TYR A 207 -3.24 -44.03 7.75
CA TYR A 207 -3.14 -42.58 7.88
C TYR A 207 -4.26 -42.04 8.77
N PRO A 208 -4.24 -40.79 9.26
CA PRO A 208 -5.28 -40.27 10.12
C PRO A 208 -6.69 -40.48 9.54
N GLY A 209 -7.56 -41.09 10.33
CA GLY A 209 -8.92 -41.47 9.90
C GLY A 209 -9.04 -42.83 9.21
N LYS A 210 -7.93 -43.56 8.95
CA LYS A 210 -7.95 -44.91 8.38
C LYS A 210 -7.07 -45.87 9.20
N ASN A 211 -7.69 -46.95 9.65
CA ASN A 211 -7.03 -47.99 10.46
C ASN A 211 -6.37 -47.45 11.75
N SER A 212 -7.07 -46.56 12.46
CA SER A 212 -6.56 -45.86 13.67
C SER A 212 -6.12 -46.84 14.77
N GLN A 213 -6.77 -47.97 14.92
CA GLN A 213 -6.37 -49.01 15.88
C GLN A 213 -4.97 -49.58 15.57
N LEU A 214 -4.70 -49.87 14.31
CA LEU A 214 -3.37 -50.37 13.90
C LEU A 214 -2.29 -49.32 14.06
N LEU A 215 -2.64 -48.07 13.77
CA LEU A 215 -1.75 -46.89 13.99
C LEU A 215 -1.40 -46.77 15.49
N LEU A 216 -2.44 -46.88 16.37
CA LEU A 216 -2.27 -46.80 17.81
C LEU A 216 -1.35 -47.92 18.31
N GLN A 217 -1.54 -49.16 17.86
CA GLN A 217 -0.69 -50.29 18.25
C GLN A 217 0.76 -50.11 17.80
N LYS A 218 0.99 -49.70 16.56
CA LYS A 218 2.37 -49.43 16.05
C LYS A 218 3.05 -48.30 16.82
N ARG A 219 2.34 -47.22 17.08
CA ARG A 219 2.85 -46.09 17.89
C ARG A 219 3.23 -46.54 19.29
N ASN A 220 2.32 -47.24 19.97
CA ASN A 220 2.58 -47.68 21.34
C ASN A 220 3.76 -48.63 21.43
N ARG A 221 3.92 -49.56 20.48
CA ARG A 221 5.12 -50.43 20.39
C ARG A 221 6.39 -49.64 20.19
N LEU A 222 6.35 -48.55 19.43
CA LEU A 222 7.51 -47.67 19.27
C LEU A 222 7.83 -46.91 20.55
N LEU A 223 6.82 -46.42 21.27
CA LEU A 223 6.99 -45.77 22.58
C LEU A 223 7.65 -46.75 23.60
N ASP A 224 7.22 -48.02 23.62
CA ASP A 224 7.88 -49.04 24.45
C ASP A 224 9.35 -49.21 24.11
N ARG A 225 9.69 -49.24 22.82
CA ARG A 225 11.11 -49.33 22.37
C ARG A 225 11.93 -48.10 22.75
N LEU A 226 11.36 -46.89 22.66
CA LEU A 226 12.00 -45.65 23.08
C LEU A 226 12.30 -45.65 24.58
N GLN A 227 11.35 -46.17 25.39
CA GLN A 227 11.55 -46.36 26.84
C GLN A 227 12.65 -47.42 27.12
N GLN A 228 12.60 -48.57 26.48
CA GLN A 228 13.59 -49.64 26.66
C GLN A 228 15.02 -49.18 26.33
N LYS A 229 15.17 -48.23 25.42
CA LYS A 229 16.44 -47.58 25.06
C LYS A 229 16.87 -46.44 25.99
N GLY A 230 16.04 -46.08 26.95
CA GLY A 230 16.28 -44.93 27.83
C GLY A 230 16.18 -43.56 27.17
N ILE A 231 15.55 -43.47 25.97
CA ILE A 231 15.34 -42.20 25.26
C ILE A 231 14.24 -41.40 25.94
N ILE A 232 13.21 -42.10 26.46
CA ILE A 232 12.14 -41.54 27.28
C ILE A 232 12.00 -42.32 28.58
N ASP A 233 11.58 -41.64 29.64
CA ASP A 233 11.30 -42.32 30.92
C ASP A 233 9.94 -43.02 30.91
N ALA A 234 9.71 -43.85 31.95
CA ALA A 234 8.50 -44.65 32.08
C ALA A 234 7.22 -43.78 32.20
N THR A 235 7.30 -42.64 32.85
CA THR A 235 6.15 -41.72 33.01
C THR A 235 5.81 -41.07 31.67
N THR A 236 6.79 -40.55 30.95
CA THR A 236 6.64 -40.01 29.59
C THR A 236 6.03 -41.04 28.63
N CYS A 237 6.51 -42.30 28.68
CA CYS A 237 5.95 -43.39 27.86
C CYS A 237 4.48 -43.63 28.17
N ARG A 238 4.15 -43.73 29.47
CA ARG A 238 2.76 -43.97 29.93
C ARG A 238 1.83 -42.82 29.52
N LEU A 239 2.23 -41.57 29.75
CA LEU A 239 1.44 -40.39 29.35
C LEU A 239 1.28 -40.27 27.82
N SER A 240 2.35 -40.53 27.06
CA SER A 240 2.32 -40.50 25.60
C SER A 240 1.37 -41.57 25.01
N LYS A 241 1.19 -42.73 25.66
CA LYS A 241 0.23 -43.75 25.24
C LYS A 241 -1.22 -43.33 25.45
N LEU A 242 -1.51 -42.42 26.38
CA LEU A 242 -2.85 -41.87 26.61
C LEU A 242 -3.27 -40.83 25.56
N GLU A 243 -2.33 -40.24 24.87
CA GLU A 243 -2.63 -39.28 23.80
C GLU A 243 -3.38 -39.97 22.64
N ARG A 244 -4.42 -39.29 22.11
CA ARG A 244 -5.21 -39.83 20.99
C ARG A 244 -4.41 -39.74 19.68
N VAL A 245 -4.64 -40.69 18.79
CA VAL A 245 -4.14 -40.58 17.40
C VAL A 245 -5.04 -39.61 16.61
N PRO A 246 -4.53 -38.89 15.62
CA PRO A 246 -5.32 -37.94 14.86
C PRO A 246 -6.38 -38.68 14.00
N GLU A 247 -7.60 -38.19 14.06
CA GLU A 247 -8.74 -38.72 13.29
C GLU A 247 -9.07 -37.85 12.08
N LYS A 248 -8.81 -36.57 12.17
CA LYS A 248 -9.14 -35.59 11.13
C LYS A 248 -7.90 -34.82 10.69
N ILE A 249 -7.95 -34.37 9.44
CA ILE A 249 -6.89 -33.54 8.85
C ILE A 249 -7.17 -32.08 9.17
N HIS A 250 -6.23 -31.38 9.82
CA HIS A 250 -6.33 -29.97 10.10
C HIS A 250 -6.13 -29.14 8.81
N ARG A 251 -6.84 -28.03 8.73
CA ARG A 251 -6.56 -27.01 7.72
C ARG A 251 -5.31 -26.24 8.14
N LEU A 252 -4.48 -25.89 7.16
CA LEU A 252 -3.35 -24.99 7.41
C LEU A 252 -3.85 -23.60 7.81
N PRO A 253 -3.10 -22.84 8.61
CA PRO A 253 -3.43 -21.47 8.94
C PRO A 253 -3.70 -20.63 7.68
N GLN A 254 -4.62 -19.67 7.79
CA GLN A 254 -4.98 -18.73 6.73
C GLN A 254 -5.05 -17.32 7.32
N VAL A 255 -3.89 -16.78 7.69
CA VAL A 255 -3.79 -15.52 8.43
C VAL A 255 -3.71 -14.31 7.50
N ALA A 256 -3.02 -14.44 6.37
CA ALA A 256 -2.84 -13.38 5.37
C ALA A 256 -2.95 -13.96 3.95
N ASN A 257 -4.15 -14.36 3.54
CA ASN A 257 -4.37 -15.09 2.29
C ASN A 257 -3.94 -14.31 1.05
N HIS A 258 -4.26 -13.03 0.95
CA HIS A 258 -3.90 -12.19 -0.20
C HIS A 258 -2.39 -12.01 -0.31
N LEU A 259 -1.69 -11.81 0.82
CA LEU A 259 -0.24 -11.80 0.82
C LEU A 259 0.33 -13.16 0.40
N LEU A 260 -0.25 -14.26 0.88
CA LEU A 260 0.16 -15.61 0.48
C LEU A 260 -0.02 -15.84 -1.02
N ASP A 261 -1.11 -15.34 -1.61
CA ASP A 261 -1.36 -15.43 -3.05
C ASP A 261 -0.37 -14.58 -3.86
N ARG A 262 0.00 -13.42 -3.33
CA ARG A 262 1.07 -12.58 -3.87
C ARG A 262 2.42 -13.32 -3.84
N VAL A 263 2.77 -13.87 -2.68
CA VAL A 263 4.00 -14.66 -2.49
C VAL A 263 4.03 -15.89 -3.39
N TYR A 264 2.89 -16.57 -3.58
CA TYR A 264 2.79 -17.69 -4.50
C TYR A 264 3.15 -17.30 -5.95
N LYS A 265 2.76 -16.11 -6.39
CA LYS A 265 3.09 -15.60 -7.74
C LYS A 265 4.55 -15.14 -7.84
N GLU A 266 5.09 -14.50 -6.81
CA GLU A 266 6.40 -13.85 -6.84
C GLU A 266 7.55 -14.79 -6.40
N GLN A 267 7.28 -15.77 -5.53
CA GLN A 267 8.25 -16.62 -4.84
C GLN A 267 7.85 -18.11 -4.86
N LYS A 268 7.40 -18.58 -6.04
CA LYS A 268 6.88 -19.94 -6.21
C LYS A 268 7.84 -21.00 -5.66
N GLY A 269 7.31 -21.95 -4.88
CA GLY A 269 8.04 -23.07 -4.33
C GLY A 269 9.03 -22.73 -3.21
N LYS A 270 8.99 -21.52 -2.65
CA LYS A 270 9.92 -21.08 -1.62
C LYS A 270 9.31 -21.01 -0.22
N ARG A 271 10.21 -21.05 0.76
CA ARG A 271 9.94 -20.72 2.16
C ARG A 271 10.21 -19.23 2.34
N VAL A 272 9.15 -18.44 2.62
CA VAL A 272 9.23 -16.98 2.73
C VAL A 272 8.95 -16.55 4.15
N VAL A 273 9.89 -15.84 4.75
CA VAL A 273 9.70 -15.17 6.03
C VAL A 273 9.37 -13.71 5.74
N SER A 274 8.18 -13.30 6.14
CA SER A 274 7.70 -11.94 5.94
C SER A 274 8.01 -11.05 7.14
N SER A 275 7.89 -9.75 6.95
CA SER A 275 7.97 -8.74 8.00
C SER A 275 6.69 -8.61 8.82
N ILE A 276 5.65 -9.35 8.48
CA ILE A 276 4.34 -9.29 9.16
C ILE A 276 4.46 -9.73 10.62
N ASP A 277 3.96 -8.88 11.52
CA ASP A 277 3.74 -9.23 12.91
C ASP A 277 2.48 -10.10 13.02
N TYR A 278 2.62 -11.30 13.53
CA TYR A 278 1.51 -12.26 13.59
C TYR A 278 0.36 -11.76 14.44
N THR A 279 0.65 -11.17 15.57
CA THR A 279 -0.36 -10.69 16.53
C THR A 279 -1.08 -9.47 15.99
N LEU A 280 -0.33 -8.48 15.49
CA LEU A 280 -0.90 -7.29 14.86
C LEU A 280 -1.77 -7.66 13.64
N GLN A 281 -1.32 -8.59 12.80
CA GLN A 281 -2.10 -9.08 11.67
C GLN A 281 -3.46 -9.64 12.09
N GLN A 282 -3.50 -10.40 13.19
CA GLN A 282 -4.77 -10.95 13.70
C GLN A 282 -5.67 -9.85 14.28
N GLN A 283 -5.10 -8.90 15.00
CA GLN A 283 -5.83 -7.76 15.55
C GLN A 283 -6.42 -6.88 14.46
N VAL A 284 -5.62 -6.52 13.44
CA VAL A 284 -6.09 -5.75 12.27
C VAL A 284 -7.19 -6.50 11.51
N ALA A 285 -7.03 -7.81 11.32
CA ALA A 285 -8.08 -8.62 10.71
C ALA A 285 -9.37 -8.65 11.54
N GLY A 286 -9.27 -8.58 12.87
CA GLY A 286 -10.40 -8.44 13.80
C GLY A 286 -11.11 -7.09 13.64
N VAL A 287 -10.35 -5.98 13.52
CA VAL A 287 -10.90 -4.65 13.23
C VAL A 287 -11.65 -4.66 11.91
N VAL A 288 -11.04 -5.19 10.83
CA VAL A 288 -11.70 -5.30 9.53
C VAL A 288 -13.00 -6.10 9.61
N GLN A 289 -13.00 -7.21 10.34
CA GLN A 289 -14.21 -8.04 10.52
C GLN A 289 -15.32 -7.31 11.28
N LYS A 290 -14.97 -6.51 12.30
CA LYS A 290 -15.91 -5.67 13.06
C LYS A 290 -16.57 -4.65 12.15
N HIS A 291 -15.77 -3.90 11.40
CA HIS A 291 -16.27 -2.85 10.51
C HIS A 291 -16.98 -3.42 9.28
N GLN A 292 -16.61 -4.60 8.79
CA GLN A 292 -17.29 -5.27 7.68
C GLN A 292 -18.78 -5.43 7.97
N ALA A 293 -19.16 -5.85 9.18
CA ALA A 293 -20.55 -6.02 9.55
C ALA A 293 -21.38 -4.72 9.47
N TYR A 294 -20.71 -3.58 9.73
CA TYR A 294 -21.33 -2.26 9.65
C TYR A 294 -21.51 -1.79 8.20
N ILE A 295 -20.48 -1.92 7.35
CA ILE A 295 -20.54 -1.44 5.97
C ILE A 295 -21.42 -2.32 5.07
N GLU A 296 -21.57 -3.60 5.38
CA GLU A 296 -22.44 -4.53 4.64
C GLU A 296 -23.91 -4.10 4.65
N ALA A 297 -24.37 -3.37 5.69
CA ALA A 297 -25.72 -2.81 5.75
C ALA A 297 -26.00 -1.82 4.59
N ASN A 298 -24.96 -1.17 4.07
CA ASN A 298 -25.02 -0.30 2.89
C ASN A 298 -24.53 -0.98 1.61
N GLN A 299 -24.51 -2.31 1.56
CA GLN A 299 -24.03 -3.11 0.42
C GLN A 299 -22.61 -2.75 -0.01
N ILE A 300 -21.74 -2.45 0.95
CA ILE A 300 -20.32 -2.26 0.76
C ILE A 300 -19.63 -3.53 1.28
N HIS A 301 -18.90 -4.22 0.41
CA HIS A 301 -18.48 -5.58 0.67
C HIS A 301 -16.97 -5.76 0.89
N ASN A 302 -16.17 -4.80 0.45
CA ASN A 302 -14.73 -4.95 0.41
C ASN A 302 -14.00 -3.87 1.22
N MET A 303 -12.95 -4.29 1.90
CA MET A 303 -12.09 -3.42 2.69
C MET A 303 -10.68 -3.98 2.72
N ALA A 304 -9.69 -3.12 2.55
CA ALA A 304 -8.28 -3.46 2.68
C ALA A 304 -7.58 -2.56 3.67
N VAL A 305 -6.65 -3.14 4.42
CA VAL A 305 -5.83 -2.42 5.41
C VAL A 305 -4.37 -2.81 5.25
N LEU A 306 -3.50 -1.81 5.18
CA LEU A 306 -2.06 -1.96 5.13
C LEU A 306 -1.44 -1.15 6.28
N VAL A 307 -0.57 -1.78 7.05
CA VAL A 307 0.25 -1.13 8.08
C VAL A 307 1.71 -1.23 7.68
N LEU A 308 2.37 -0.08 7.58
CA LEU A 308 3.80 0.01 7.28
C LEU A 308 4.56 0.58 8.46
N ASP A 309 5.76 0.10 8.67
CA ASP A 309 6.79 0.75 9.47
C ASP A 309 7.44 1.86 8.62
N VAL A 310 7.50 3.08 9.16
CA VAL A 310 8.00 4.26 8.43
C VAL A 310 9.50 4.11 8.14
N GLU A 311 10.27 3.67 9.12
CA GLU A 311 11.72 3.61 9.03
C GLU A 311 12.18 2.63 7.95
N THR A 312 11.63 1.43 7.96
CA THR A 312 12.07 0.36 7.06
C THR A 312 11.24 0.20 5.81
N GLY A 313 10.07 0.84 5.74
CA GLY A 313 9.07 0.60 4.70
C GLY A 313 8.47 -0.80 4.71
N LYS A 314 8.68 -1.58 5.77
CA LYS A 314 8.20 -2.96 5.87
C LYS A 314 6.73 -3.02 6.24
N SER A 315 6.02 -3.96 5.62
CA SER A 315 4.63 -4.23 5.96
C SER A 315 4.55 -5.02 7.26
N LEU A 316 3.88 -4.45 8.27
CA LEU A 316 3.65 -5.08 9.57
C LEU A 316 2.31 -5.83 9.62
N ALA A 317 1.31 -5.35 8.86
CA ALA A 317 0.05 -6.06 8.66
C ALA A 317 -0.46 -5.85 7.22
N TYR A 318 -1.08 -6.89 6.67
CA TYR A 318 -1.54 -6.95 5.28
C TYR A 318 -2.89 -7.65 5.21
N VAL A 319 -3.97 -6.89 5.24
CA VAL A 319 -5.33 -7.40 5.02
C VAL A 319 -5.80 -6.95 3.65
N GLY A 320 -5.64 -7.83 2.65
CA GLY A 320 -5.89 -7.48 1.25
C GLY A 320 -7.36 -7.32 0.89
N ASN A 321 -8.26 -7.92 1.66
CA ASN A 321 -9.71 -7.78 1.49
C ASN A 321 -10.45 -8.37 2.71
N THR A 322 -11.76 -8.15 2.78
CA THR A 322 -12.69 -8.78 3.72
C THR A 322 -12.81 -10.28 3.46
N LYS A 323 -13.26 -11.02 4.46
CA LYS A 323 -13.57 -12.45 4.30
C LYS A 323 -14.96 -12.62 3.67
N SER A 324 -15.08 -13.54 2.72
CA SER A 324 -16.39 -13.94 2.18
C SER A 324 -17.27 -14.57 3.27
N LYS A 325 -18.52 -14.15 3.33
CA LYS A 325 -19.55 -14.74 4.19
C LYS A 325 -20.56 -15.47 3.30
N GLY A 326 -20.61 -16.80 3.42
CA GLY A 326 -21.55 -17.61 2.65
C GLY A 326 -21.12 -17.95 1.23
N LYS A 327 -22.11 -18.09 0.32
CA LYS A 327 -21.87 -18.51 -1.07
C LYS A 327 -21.73 -17.34 -2.05
N GLU A 328 -22.09 -16.12 -1.64
CA GLU A 328 -21.98 -14.93 -2.48
C GLU A 328 -20.53 -14.48 -2.61
N ASN A 329 -20.14 -14.20 -3.84
CA ASN A 329 -18.79 -13.78 -4.18
C ASN A 329 -18.80 -12.29 -4.56
N HIS A 330 -18.39 -11.43 -3.63
CA HIS A 330 -18.23 -10.01 -3.84
C HIS A 330 -16.79 -9.61 -4.18
N GLY A 331 -16.06 -10.46 -4.91
CA GLY A 331 -14.67 -10.18 -5.27
C GLY A 331 -13.69 -10.27 -4.09
N ASN A 332 -14.03 -11.01 -3.02
CA ASN A 332 -13.20 -11.08 -1.80
C ASN A 332 -11.81 -11.70 -2.02
N GLN A 333 -11.59 -12.41 -3.14
CA GLN A 333 -10.28 -12.92 -3.55
C GLN A 333 -9.37 -11.87 -4.19
N VAL A 334 -9.91 -10.71 -4.55
CA VAL A 334 -9.11 -9.61 -5.12
C VAL A 334 -8.23 -9.00 -4.03
N ASP A 335 -6.93 -8.93 -4.28
CA ASP A 335 -5.98 -8.21 -3.44
C ASP A 335 -6.07 -6.70 -3.71
N ILE A 336 -6.90 -6.02 -2.94
CA ILE A 336 -7.16 -4.58 -3.09
C ILE A 336 -5.92 -3.73 -2.79
N ILE A 337 -5.01 -4.21 -1.94
CA ILE A 337 -3.75 -3.48 -1.66
C ILE A 337 -2.95 -3.26 -2.95
N ARG A 338 -3.09 -4.16 -3.92
CA ARG A 338 -2.41 -4.09 -5.23
C ARG A 338 -3.32 -3.66 -6.38
N ALA A 339 -4.62 -3.64 -6.18
CA ALA A 339 -5.55 -3.21 -7.20
C ALA A 339 -5.44 -1.70 -7.44
N GLU A 340 -5.50 -1.30 -8.71
CA GLU A 340 -5.56 0.10 -9.10
C GLU A 340 -6.97 0.62 -8.87
N ARG A 341 -7.09 1.69 -8.08
CA ARG A 341 -8.36 2.33 -7.68
C ARG A 341 -8.24 3.83 -7.80
N SER A 342 -9.34 4.51 -8.12
CA SER A 342 -9.35 5.98 -8.20
C SER A 342 -8.88 6.58 -6.87
N THR A 343 -7.87 7.44 -6.93
CA THR A 343 -7.21 8.01 -5.75
C THR A 343 -8.08 9.02 -4.99
N GLY A 344 -9.10 9.57 -5.65
CA GLY A 344 -9.83 10.70 -5.07
C GLY A 344 -8.85 11.81 -4.68
N SER A 345 -8.94 12.27 -3.43
CA SER A 345 -8.17 13.42 -2.91
C SER A 345 -6.87 13.06 -2.19
N VAL A 346 -6.43 11.78 -2.16
CA VAL A 346 -5.24 11.40 -1.38
C VAL A 346 -3.92 11.89 -1.96
N LEU A 347 -3.92 12.46 -3.17
CA LEU A 347 -2.75 13.06 -3.80
C LEU A 347 -2.57 14.55 -3.46
N LYS A 348 -3.58 15.24 -2.91
CA LYS A 348 -3.52 16.68 -2.60
C LYS A 348 -2.36 17.08 -1.68
N PRO A 349 -1.98 16.30 -0.64
CA PRO A 349 -0.84 16.63 0.20
C PRO A 349 0.49 16.74 -0.57
N PHE A 350 0.69 15.91 -1.60
CA PHE A 350 1.91 15.96 -2.40
C PHE A 350 2.00 17.23 -3.27
N LEU A 351 0.86 17.70 -3.77
CA LEU A 351 0.80 18.97 -4.50
C LEU A 351 1.08 20.14 -3.57
N TYR A 352 0.45 20.17 -2.41
CA TYR A 352 0.66 21.21 -1.42
C TYR A 352 2.12 21.26 -0.96
N ALA A 353 2.71 20.10 -0.61
CA ALA A 353 4.11 20.00 -0.24
C ALA A 353 5.05 20.50 -1.38
N ALA A 354 4.75 20.14 -2.62
CA ALA A 354 5.54 20.57 -3.77
C ALA A 354 5.52 22.10 -3.99
N MET A 355 4.36 22.71 -3.83
CA MET A 355 4.21 24.16 -3.97
C MET A 355 4.90 24.93 -2.83
N LEU A 356 4.84 24.41 -1.59
CA LEU A 356 5.62 24.95 -0.47
C LEU A 356 7.11 24.81 -0.72
N ASN A 357 7.55 23.67 -1.22
CA ASN A 357 8.95 23.36 -1.48
C ASN A 357 9.60 24.29 -2.52
N GLU A 358 8.80 24.82 -3.43
CA GLU A 358 9.25 25.73 -4.47
C GLU A 358 8.97 27.22 -4.14
N GLY A 359 8.41 27.51 -2.97
CA GLY A 359 8.06 28.86 -2.56
C GLY A 359 6.92 29.50 -3.36
N SER A 360 6.24 28.75 -4.22
CA SER A 360 5.06 29.24 -4.95
C SER A 360 3.81 29.37 -4.07
N LEU A 361 3.89 28.91 -2.83
CA LEU A 361 2.83 28.95 -1.83
C LEU A 361 3.44 29.05 -0.43
N LEU A 362 2.82 29.84 0.45
CA LEU A 362 3.05 29.78 1.89
C LEU A 362 1.89 29.05 2.58
N PRO A 363 2.05 28.51 3.78
CA PRO A 363 1.03 27.67 4.42
C PRO A 363 -0.36 28.32 4.50
N ASN A 364 -0.41 29.60 4.80
CA ASN A 364 -1.67 30.35 4.97
C ASN A 364 -1.98 31.31 3.80
N THR A 365 -1.29 31.21 2.67
CA THR A 365 -1.62 31.97 1.48
C THR A 365 -3.06 31.73 1.08
N LEU A 366 -3.82 32.83 0.89
CA LEU A 366 -5.19 32.73 0.40
C LEU A 366 -5.22 32.20 -1.04
N VAL A 367 -5.86 31.07 -1.22
CA VAL A 367 -6.10 30.47 -2.53
C VAL A 367 -7.57 30.66 -2.93
N PRO A 368 -7.87 30.94 -4.21
CA PRO A 368 -9.23 31.19 -4.66
C PRO A 368 -10.11 29.92 -4.58
N ASP A 369 -11.28 30.06 -3.93
CA ASP A 369 -12.33 29.06 -3.90
C ASP A 369 -13.61 29.64 -4.50
N ILE A 370 -13.61 29.74 -5.80
CA ILE A 370 -14.70 30.33 -6.60
C ILE A 370 -15.07 29.38 -7.75
N PRO A 371 -16.28 29.44 -8.29
CA PRO A 371 -16.64 28.73 -9.51
C PRO A 371 -15.54 28.86 -10.56
N THR A 372 -15.10 27.72 -11.08
CA THR A 372 -13.94 27.69 -11.97
C THR A 372 -14.21 26.74 -13.12
N GLN A 373 -13.90 27.17 -14.33
CA GLN A 373 -13.91 26.33 -15.52
C GLN A 373 -12.60 26.49 -16.28
N VAL A 374 -12.02 25.37 -16.68
CA VAL A 374 -10.79 25.34 -17.45
C VAL A 374 -10.95 24.32 -18.57
N ALA A 375 -10.89 24.78 -19.82
CA ALA A 375 -11.00 23.93 -21.01
C ALA A 375 -12.18 22.93 -20.96
N GLY A 376 -13.38 23.39 -20.54
CA GLY A 376 -14.58 22.55 -20.43
C GLY A 376 -14.68 21.72 -19.13
N TYR A 377 -13.61 21.69 -18.30
CA TYR A 377 -13.63 21.02 -17.01
C TYR A 377 -14.06 21.98 -15.90
N SER A 378 -15.17 21.65 -15.21
CA SER A 378 -15.76 22.48 -14.14
C SER A 378 -15.77 21.74 -12.81
N PRO A 379 -14.69 21.83 -11.99
CA PRO A 379 -14.65 21.21 -10.69
C PRO A 379 -15.63 21.84 -9.72
N LYS A 380 -16.29 21.01 -8.89
CA LYS A 380 -17.18 21.46 -7.82
C LYS A 380 -16.66 20.99 -6.48
N ASN A 381 -16.81 21.79 -5.44
CA ASN A 381 -16.61 21.34 -4.06
C ASN A 381 -17.68 20.31 -3.69
N PHE A 382 -17.36 19.43 -2.76
CA PHE A 382 -18.25 18.33 -2.36
C PHE A 382 -19.60 18.85 -1.83
N ASN A 383 -19.59 19.96 -1.09
CA ASN A 383 -20.76 20.61 -0.53
C ASN A 383 -21.43 21.63 -1.47
N LEU A 384 -20.93 21.76 -2.70
CA LEU A 384 -21.38 22.73 -3.71
C LEU A 384 -21.30 24.21 -3.29
N ASN A 385 -20.62 24.51 -2.18
CA ASN A 385 -20.40 25.88 -1.69
C ASN A 385 -19.01 26.36 -2.03
N TYR A 386 -18.86 27.68 -2.03
CA TYR A 386 -17.60 28.38 -2.29
C TYR A 386 -17.34 29.41 -1.20
N ASP A 387 -16.11 29.52 -0.76
CA ASP A 387 -15.70 30.45 0.31
C ASP A 387 -15.05 31.74 -0.24
N GLY A 388 -14.90 31.86 -1.55
CA GLY A 388 -14.24 32.97 -2.21
C GLY A 388 -12.72 32.87 -2.15
N ALA A 389 -12.17 32.90 -0.95
CA ALA A 389 -10.74 32.68 -0.67
C ALA A 389 -10.57 31.94 0.64
N VAL A 390 -9.62 31.03 0.70
CA VAL A 390 -9.34 30.24 1.91
C VAL A 390 -7.82 30.05 2.05
N PRO A 391 -7.27 30.00 3.28
CA PRO A 391 -5.89 29.63 3.48
C PRO A 391 -5.59 28.25 2.87
N ALA A 392 -4.45 28.12 2.22
CA ALA A 392 -4.08 26.89 1.50
C ALA A 392 -4.03 25.66 2.43
N SER A 393 -3.55 25.82 3.67
CA SER A 393 -3.57 24.76 4.70
C SER A 393 -4.99 24.30 5.01
N ILE A 394 -5.95 25.23 5.15
CA ILE A 394 -7.37 24.94 5.39
C ILE A 394 -8.03 24.31 4.13
N ALA A 395 -7.66 24.77 2.93
CA ALA A 395 -8.12 24.14 1.69
C ALA A 395 -7.70 22.67 1.60
N LEU A 396 -6.47 22.34 2.04
CA LEU A 396 -5.97 20.98 2.14
C LEU A 396 -6.72 20.18 3.23
N ALA A 397 -6.84 20.74 4.44
CA ALA A 397 -7.50 20.08 5.57
C ALA A 397 -8.97 19.75 5.25
N ARG A 398 -9.70 20.70 4.69
CA ARG A 398 -11.10 20.52 4.23
C ARG A 398 -11.20 19.76 2.91
N SER A 399 -10.09 19.47 2.28
CA SER A 399 -10.04 18.73 1.00
C SER A 399 -10.82 19.39 -0.13
N LEU A 400 -10.83 20.73 -0.20
CA LEU A 400 -11.56 21.48 -1.22
C LEU A 400 -11.04 21.12 -2.61
N ASN A 401 -11.97 20.97 -3.56
CA ASN A 401 -11.66 20.51 -4.91
C ASN A 401 -11.20 21.68 -5.80
N VAL A 402 -11.93 22.80 -5.73
CA VAL A 402 -11.66 23.92 -6.61
C VAL A 402 -10.29 24.54 -6.34
N PRO A 403 -9.90 24.85 -5.09
CA PRO A 403 -8.55 25.31 -4.80
C PRO A 403 -7.47 24.32 -5.28
N ALA A 404 -7.67 23.01 -5.06
CA ALA A 404 -6.70 21.99 -5.47
C ALA A 404 -6.50 21.94 -6.99
N VAL A 405 -7.58 22.06 -7.77
CA VAL A 405 -7.49 22.11 -9.25
C VAL A 405 -6.78 23.38 -9.73
N ARG A 406 -7.05 24.52 -9.10
CA ARG A 406 -6.36 25.77 -9.41
C ARG A 406 -4.89 25.70 -9.07
N MET A 407 -4.55 25.17 -7.90
CA MET A 407 -3.16 24.93 -7.49
C MET A 407 -2.45 23.98 -8.47
N LEU A 408 -3.10 22.90 -8.91
CA LEU A 408 -2.50 22.00 -9.91
C LEU A 408 -2.31 22.68 -11.27
N ARG A 409 -3.25 23.50 -11.70
CA ARG A 409 -3.10 24.28 -12.94
C ARG A 409 -1.89 25.22 -12.87
N ASP A 410 -1.75 25.93 -11.75
CA ASP A 410 -0.68 26.91 -11.54
C ASP A 410 0.68 26.23 -11.34
N TYR A 411 0.73 25.06 -10.69
CA TYR A 411 1.93 24.23 -10.53
C TYR A 411 2.34 23.54 -11.84
N GLY A 412 1.37 23.09 -12.64
CA GLY A 412 1.56 22.34 -13.88
C GLY A 412 1.37 20.83 -13.71
N VAL A 413 0.51 20.27 -14.56
CA VAL A 413 0.14 18.84 -14.52
C VAL A 413 1.33 17.92 -14.77
N GLU A 414 2.19 18.29 -15.75
CA GLU A 414 3.40 17.54 -16.13
C GLU A 414 4.40 17.46 -14.98
N ARG A 415 4.63 18.58 -14.29
CA ARG A 415 5.54 18.66 -13.15
C ARG A 415 5.02 17.78 -12.00
N PHE A 416 3.73 17.89 -11.69
CA PHE A 416 3.11 17.10 -10.63
C PHE A 416 3.11 15.60 -10.95
N HIS A 417 2.78 15.22 -12.18
CA HIS A 417 2.85 13.84 -12.65
C HIS A 417 4.28 13.26 -12.51
N PHE A 418 5.29 14.03 -12.87
CA PHE A 418 6.69 13.63 -12.71
C PHE A 418 7.09 13.47 -11.23
N LEU A 419 6.67 14.40 -10.37
CA LEU A 419 6.89 14.31 -8.93
C LEU A 419 6.29 13.02 -8.35
N LEU A 420 5.02 12.72 -8.64
CA LEU A 420 4.36 11.52 -8.15
C LEU A 420 5.09 10.23 -8.59
N LYS A 421 5.59 10.20 -9.82
CA LYS A 421 6.41 9.07 -10.30
C LYS A 421 7.72 8.95 -9.53
N LYS A 422 8.40 10.05 -9.27
CA LYS A 422 9.62 10.07 -8.44
C LYS A 422 9.35 9.63 -7.00
N MET A 423 8.19 9.98 -6.45
CA MET A 423 7.75 9.55 -5.12
C MET A 423 7.34 8.07 -5.06
N GLY A 424 7.28 7.36 -6.20
CA GLY A 424 7.04 5.92 -6.26
C GLY A 424 5.67 5.49 -6.78
N MET A 425 4.85 6.38 -7.32
CA MET A 425 3.54 6.03 -7.92
C MET A 425 3.70 5.42 -9.31
N LYS A 426 3.90 4.10 -9.36
CA LYS A 426 4.13 3.34 -10.60
C LYS A 426 2.85 3.10 -11.40
N SER A 427 1.68 3.21 -10.78
CA SER A 427 0.36 3.10 -11.42
C SER A 427 0.08 4.24 -12.40
N LEU A 428 0.81 5.35 -12.37
CA LEU A 428 0.77 6.41 -13.39
C LEU A 428 1.46 5.94 -14.68
N ASN A 429 0.79 5.11 -15.45
CA ASN A 429 1.34 4.46 -16.66
C ASN A 429 1.03 5.21 -17.96
N ARG A 430 0.23 6.30 -17.90
CA ARG A 430 -0.13 7.13 -19.05
C ARG A 430 0.55 8.50 -18.99
N PRO A 431 0.65 9.24 -20.11
CA PRO A 431 1.18 10.61 -20.13
C PRO A 431 0.35 11.56 -19.27
N ALA A 432 0.96 12.63 -18.76
CA ALA A 432 0.32 13.63 -17.91
C ALA A 432 -0.94 14.25 -18.54
N GLY A 433 -0.89 14.54 -19.82
CA GLY A 433 -2.02 15.12 -20.56
C GLY A 433 -3.26 14.20 -20.62
N HIS A 434 -3.09 12.88 -20.43
CA HIS A 434 -4.22 11.95 -20.32
C HIS A 434 -5.04 12.20 -19.04
N TYR A 435 -4.36 12.50 -17.95
CA TYR A 435 -5.01 12.75 -16.66
C TYR A 435 -5.51 14.18 -16.53
N GLY A 436 -4.79 15.14 -17.11
CA GLY A 436 -5.11 16.56 -17.04
C GLY A 436 -5.30 17.02 -15.59
N LEU A 437 -6.15 18.02 -15.38
CA LEU A 437 -6.46 18.57 -14.06
C LEU A 437 -7.26 17.59 -13.17
N SER A 438 -7.87 16.55 -13.74
CA SER A 438 -8.58 15.54 -12.96
C SER A 438 -7.63 14.67 -12.12
N LEU A 439 -6.33 14.69 -12.41
CA LEU A 439 -5.28 13.98 -11.66
C LEU A 439 -5.39 14.19 -10.15
N ILE A 440 -5.70 15.42 -9.71
CA ILE A 440 -5.76 15.77 -8.28
C ILE A 440 -7.09 15.39 -7.61
N LEU A 441 -8.09 15.00 -8.37
CA LEU A 441 -9.43 14.66 -7.90
C LEU A 441 -9.80 13.17 -8.10
N GLY A 442 -8.83 12.34 -8.50
CA GLY A 442 -9.04 10.92 -8.71
C GLY A 442 -9.18 10.49 -10.17
N GLY A 443 -8.81 11.35 -11.11
CA GLY A 443 -8.66 10.97 -12.52
C GLY A 443 -7.49 9.99 -12.76
N ALA A 444 -6.65 9.78 -11.76
CA ALA A 444 -5.62 8.76 -11.75
C ALA A 444 -5.99 7.62 -10.81
N GLU A 445 -5.56 6.42 -11.14
CA GLU A 445 -5.66 5.24 -10.30
C GLU A 445 -4.35 5.04 -9.53
N GLY A 446 -4.46 4.65 -8.26
CA GLY A 446 -3.34 4.33 -7.38
C GLY A 446 -3.56 3.00 -6.68
N ARG A 447 -2.46 2.42 -6.20
CA ARG A 447 -2.48 1.22 -5.36
C ARG A 447 -2.26 1.63 -3.91
N LEU A 448 -3.03 1.04 -2.99
CA LEU A 448 -2.84 1.29 -1.55
C LEU A 448 -1.38 1.07 -1.13
N TRP A 449 -0.73 0.06 -1.71
CA TRP A 449 0.70 -0.25 -1.54
C TRP A 449 1.61 0.93 -1.87
N GLU A 450 1.40 1.55 -3.02
CA GLU A 450 2.22 2.68 -3.48
C GLU A 450 1.95 3.94 -2.66
N LEU A 451 0.66 4.26 -2.46
CA LEU A 451 0.25 5.44 -1.72
C LEU A 451 0.78 5.43 -0.28
N CYS A 452 0.62 4.31 0.45
CA CYS A 452 1.20 4.18 1.79
C CYS A 452 2.72 4.31 1.78
N GLY A 453 3.40 3.78 0.77
CA GLY A 453 4.84 3.92 0.58
C GLY A 453 5.28 5.37 0.39
N MET A 454 4.50 6.15 -0.35
CA MET A 454 4.77 7.58 -0.56
C MET A 454 4.61 8.38 0.74
N TYR A 455 3.55 8.12 1.52
CA TYR A 455 3.40 8.75 2.84
C TYR A 455 4.49 8.32 3.82
N ALA A 456 4.90 7.05 3.81
CA ALA A 456 6.01 6.56 4.63
C ALA A 456 7.33 7.23 4.23
N SER A 457 7.54 7.49 2.94
CA SER A 457 8.71 8.21 2.45
C SER A 457 8.77 9.65 2.97
N MET A 458 7.62 10.36 3.00
CA MET A 458 7.57 11.69 3.62
C MET A 458 7.95 11.64 5.12
N GLY A 459 7.36 10.69 5.87
CA GLY A 459 7.67 10.51 7.30
C GLY A 459 9.14 10.16 7.53
N ARG A 460 9.73 9.34 6.67
CA ARG A 460 11.14 8.92 6.76
C ARG A 460 12.09 10.08 6.47
N VAL A 461 11.79 10.92 5.47
CA VAL A 461 12.56 12.13 5.20
C VAL A 461 12.61 13.02 6.45
N LEU A 462 11.46 13.26 7.12
CA LEU A 462 11.43 14.05 8.35
C LEU A 462 12.26 13.41 9.48
N ASN A 463 12.11 12.10 9.70
CA ASN A 463 12.86 11.39 10.73
C ASN A 463 14.37 11.45 10.49
N HIS A 464 14.80 11.32 9.23
CA HIS A 464 16.22 11.27 8.90
C HIS A 464 16.86 12.63 8.84
N TYR A 465 16.15 13.65 8.37
CA TYR A 465 16.68 15.00 8.21
C TYR A 465 17.29 15.53 9.51
N ASN A 466 16.49 15.55 10.58
CA ASN A 466 16.93 16.03 11.89
C ASN A 466 18.04 15.16 12.51
N ASN A 467 18.00 13.83 12.28
CA ASN A 467 18.99 12.89 12.80
C ASN A 467 20.29 12.83 11.97
N SER A 468 20.36 13.54 10.84
CA SER A 468 21.47 13.45 9.88
C SER A 468 22.04 14.82 9.52
N ASN A 469 22.00 15.77 10.46
CA ASN A 469 22.56 17.12 10.30
C ASN A 469 22.03 17.85 9.05
N GLY A 470 20.75 17.72 8.72
CA GLY A 470 20.14 18.40 7.59
C GLY A 470 20.40 17.76 6.21
N GLU A 471 20.88 16.53 6.17
CA GLU A 471 21.15 15.83 4.91
C GLU A 471 19.97 15.01 4.43
N TYR A 472 19.75 14.95 3.13
CA TYR A 472 18.75 14.13 2.47
C TYR A 472 19.35 12.85 1.89
N PHE A 473 18.54 11.81 1.81
CA PHE A 473 18.94 10.51 1.23
C PHE A 473 17.92 10.05 0.19
N SER A 474 18.36 9.80 -1.02
CA SER A 474 17.47 9.27 -2.07
C SER A 474 16.91 7.90 -1.69
N SER A 475 17.57 7.17 -0.79
CA SER A 475 17.09 5.92 -0.20
C SER A 475 15.86 6.08 0.68
N ASP A 476 15.51 7.28 1.13
CA ASP A 476 14.30 7.53 1.94
C ASP A 476 13.02 7.36 1.12
N ILE A 477 13.17 7.45 -0.20
CA ILE A 477 12.06 7.25 -1.12
C ILE A 477 12.19 5.90 -1.79
N HIS A 478 11.51 4.91 -1.21
CA HIS A 478 11.50 3.55 -1.73
C HIS A 478 10.13 2.90 -1.57
N ALA A 479 9.88 1.88 -2.40
CA ALA A 479 8.66 1.09 -2.31
C ALA A 479 8.61 0.26 -1.01
N PRO A 480 7.42 -0.01 -0.46
CA PRO A 480 7.30 -0.93 0.66
C PRO A 480 7.77 -2.35 0.33
N SER A 481 8.17 -3.10 1.36
CA SER A 481 8.51 -4.52 1.26
C SER A 481 7.75 -5.35 2.30
N TYR A 482 7.46 -6.60 1.94
CA TYR A 482 6.91 -7.59 2.88
C TYR A 482 7.95 -8.63 3.29
N LEU A 483 9.15 -8.61 2.75
CA LEU A 483 10.22 -9.57 3.05
C LEU A 483 11.00 -9.13 4.29
N LEU A 484 11.21 -10.03 5.25
CA LEU A 484 11.93 -9.71 6.48
C LEU A 484 13.38 -9.28 6.22
N ASN A 485 14.07 -9.98 5.33
CA ASN A 485 15.49 -9.76 5.07
C ASN A 485 15.77 -8.76 3.94
N ASP A 486 14.71 -8.14 3.38
CA ASP A 486 14.87 -7.09 2.40
C ASP A 486 15.29 -5.80 3.12
N SER A 487 16.41 -5.20 2.72
CA SER A 487 16.92 -3.97 3.31
C SER A 487 17.32 -2.99 2.22
N VAL A 488 16.92 -1.76 2.38
CA VAL A 488 17.36 -0.66 1.51
C VAL A 488 18.71 -0.17 2.04
N LYS A 489 19.74 -0.20 1.18
CA LYS A 489 21.03 0.39 1.54
C LYS A 489 20.91 1.90 1.54
N ARG A 490 21.40 2.54 2.59
CA ARG A 490 21.43 4.01 2.68
C ARG A 490 22.25 4.57 1.51
N SER A 491 21.67 5.53 0.78
CA SER A 491 22.35 6.23 -0.30
C SER A 491 23.39 7.21 0.25
N LYS A 492 24.16 7.83 -0.65
CA LYS A 492 25.01 8.96 -0.26
C LYS A 492 24.10 10.15 0.09
N PRO A 493 24.55 11.00 1.04
CA PRO A 493 23.85 12.23 1.38
C PRO A 493 23.76 13.19 0.18
N GLN A 494 22.70 13.99 0.17
CA GLN A 494 22.41 14.98 -0.85
C GLN A 494 21.97 16.27 -0.16
N GLU A 495 22.27 17.41 -0.77
CA GLU A 495 21.87 18.72 -0.25
C GLU A 495 20.37 18.99 -0.41
N GLN A 496 19.73 18.37 -1.40
CA GLN A 496 18.30 18.56 -1.69
C GLN A 496 17.57 17.24 -1.81
N GLY A 497 16.38 17.19 -1.20
CA GLY A 497 15.42 16.10 -1.35
C GLY A 497 14.47 16.31 -2.54
N ILE A 498 13.68 15.30 -2.88
CA ILE A 498 12.57 15.46 -3.84
C ILE A 498 11.49 16.40 -3.28
N LEU A 499 11.25 16.32 -1.98
CA LEU A 499 10.49 17.27 -1.16
C LEU A 499 11.34 17.59 0.06
N GLY A 500 11.42 18.86 0.42
CA GLY A 500 12.16 19.36 1.58
C GLY A 500 11.45 19.01 2.89
N ALA A 501 12.22 18.88 3.96
CA ALA A 501 11.73 18.52 5.29
C ALA A 501 10.73 19.56 5.82
N ALA A 502 11.01 20.87 5.64
CA ALA A 502 10.11 21.95 6.02
C ALA A 502 8.75 21.85 5.33
N SER A 503 8.74 21.63 4.01
CA SER A 503 7.51 21.51 3.23
C SER A 503 6.68 20.28 3.63
N ILE A 504 7.34 19.17 3.96
CA ILE A 504 6.68 17.95 4.47
C ILE A 504 6.11 18.23 5.88
N CYS A 505 6.87 18.84 6.77
CA CYS A 505 6.45 19.19 8.12
C CYS A 505 5.19 20.05 8.09
N GLN A 506 5.22 21.16 7.34
CA GLN A 506 4.06 22.06 7.18
C GLN A 506 2.86 21.37 6.52
N THR A 507 3.11 20.40 5.64
CA THR A 507 2.03 19.59 5.06
C THR A 507 1.41 18.68 6.11
N PHE A 508 2.21 18.05 6.97
CA PHE A 508 1.70 17.21 8.05
C PHE A 508 0.96 18.03 9.11
N ASP A 509 1.41 19.25 9.39
CA ASP A 509 0.69 20.16 10.30
C ASP A 509 -0.68 20.52 9.73
N ALA A 510 -0.78 20.84 8.43
CA ALA A 510 -2.07 21.06 7.79
C ALA A 510 -2.97 19.81 7.83
N LEU A 511 -2.38 18.60 7.76
CA LEU A 511 -3.13 17.35 7.85
C LEU A 511 -3.57 16.99 9.27
N LEU A 512 -2.99 17.57 10.31
CA LEU A 512 -3.52 17.46 11.68
C LEU A 512 -4.88 18.13 11.84
N GLU A 513 -5.14 19.17 11.06
CA GLU A 513 -6.38 19.96 11.10
C GLU A 513 -7.57 19.29 10.36
N VAL A 514 -7.37 18.15 9.71
CA VAL A 514 -8.45 17.39 9.08
C VAL A 514 -9.45 16.96 10.16
N THR A 515 -10.73 17.30 9.95
CA THR A 515 -11.82 16.95 10.88
C THR A 515 -11.90 15.44 11.03
N ARG A 516 -11.76 14.96 12.27
CA ARG A 516 -11.86 13.55 12.60
C ARG A 516 -13.32 13.08 12.60
N PRO A 517 -13.58 11.77 12.44
CA PRO A 517 -14.92 11.22 12.59
C PRO A 517 -15.51 11.50 13.98
N ASP A 518 -16.84 11.44 14.10
CA ASP A 518 -17.57 11.60 15.35
C ASP A 518 -16.98 10.71 16.47
N GLY A 519 -16.80 11.29 17.66
CA GLY A 519 -16.16 10.61 18.78
C GLY A 519 -14.65 10.73 18.85
N GLU A 520 -13.97 11.26 17.83
CA GLU A 520 -12.54 11.56 17.78
C GLU A 520 -12.22 13.04 17.97
N ASP A 521 -13.23 13.90 18.15
CA ASP A 521 -13.08 15.37 18.17
C ASP A 521 -12.28 15.89 19.38
N GLY A 522 -12.26 15.14 20.49
CA GLY A 522 -11.56 15.50 21.72
C GLY A 522 -10.04 15.31 21.68
N TRP A 523 -9.45 14.93 20.55
CA TRP A 523 -8.04 14.54 20.49
C TRP A 523 -7.05 15.64 20.93
N ARG A 524 -7.40 16.93 20.75
CA ARG A 524 -6.57 18.06 21.18
C ARG A 524 -6.55 18.25 22.70
N SER A 525 -7.59 17.77 23.38
CA SER A 525 -7.77 17.94 24.83
C SER A 525 -7.13 16.81 25.67
N PHE A 526 -6.71 15.73 25.02
CA PHE A 526 -6.14 14.56 25.71
C PHE A 526 -4.72 14.27 25.20
N SER A 527 -3.75 14.26 26.10
CA SER A 527 -2.35 13.92 25.77
C SER A 527 -2.17 12.49 25.22
N SER A 528 -3.12 11.59 25.51
CA SER A 528 -3.15 10.22 25.02
C SER A 528 -3.64 10.07 23.59
N SER A 529 -4.28 11.08 23.01
CA SER A 529 -4.68 11.08 21.61
C SER A 529 -3.48 11.45 20.74
N GLY A 530 -2.83 10.44 20.16
CA GLY A 530 -1.66 10.64 19.30
C GLY A 530 -1.95 11.59 18.13
N LYS A 531 -0.98 12.43 17.80
CA LYS A 531 -1.01 13.22 16.56
C LYS A 531 -0.89 12.29 15.37
N ILE A 532 -1.79 12.43 14.39
CA ILE A 532 -1.79 11.64 13.16
C ILE A 532 -2.04 12.62 12.00
N ALA A 533 -1.06 12.78 11.12
CA ALA A 533 -1.27 13.46 9.86
C ALA A 533 -2.04 12.53 8.92
N TRP A 534 -3.24 12.90 8.52
CA TRP A 534 -4.08 11.97 7.75
C TRP A 534 -4.87 12.64 6.64
N LYS A 535 -5.19 11.87 5.60
CA LYS A 535 -5.94 12.36 4.45
C LYS A 535 -6.98 11.35 4.02
N THR A 536 -8.17 11.87 3.71
CA THR A 536 -9.24 11.10 3.07
C THR A 536 -9.22 11.26 1.56
N GLY A 537 -9.70 10.24 0.89
CA GLY A 537 -10.07 10.26 -0.52
C GLY A 537 -11.47 9.69 -0.71
N THR A 538 -12.23 10.29 -1.60
CA THR A 538 -13.51 9.76 -2.07
C THR A 538 -13.52 9.94 -3.58
N SER A 539 -13.72 8.85 -4.32
CA SER A 539 -13.79 8.93 -5.77
C SER A 539 -15.16 9.41 -6.25
N PHE A 540 -15.20 9.90 -7.48
CA PHE A 540 -16.44 10.28 -8.12
C PHE A 540 -17.41 9.08 -8.18
N GLY A 541 -18.68 9.31 -7.85
CA GLY A 541 -19.71 8.27 -7.80
C GLY A 541 -19.65 7.38 -6.56
N PHE A 542 -18.93 7.78 -5.50
CA PHE A 542 -18.86 7.06 -4.22
C PHE A 542 -18.43 5.59 -4.36
N ARG A 543 -17.38 5.33 -5.18
CA ARG A 543 -16.87 3.99 -5.47
C ARG A 543 -15.73 3.58 -4.54
N ASP A 544 -14.89 4.54 -4.17
CA ASP A 544 -13.67 4.33 -3.39
C ASP A 544 -13.65 5.29 -2.21
N GLY A 545 -13.53 4.77 -1.02
CA GLY A 545 -13.30 5.50 0.22
C GLY A 545 -11.91 5.20 0.77
N TRP A 546 -11.06 6.23 0.92
CA TRP A 546 -9.69 6.12 1.42
C TRP A 546 -9.51 6.85 2.73
N ALA A 547 -8.64 6.29 3.57
CA ALA A 547 -8.02 7.01 4.68
C ALA A 547 -6.56 6.56 4.78
N ILE A 548 -5.63 7.50 4.74
CA ILE A 548 -4.20 7.23 4.91
C ILE A 548 -3.71 8.15 6.01
N GLY A 549 -3.16 7.58 7.07
CA GLY A 549 -2.59 8.29 8.22
C GLY A 549 -1.12 7.96 8.40
N CYS A 550 -0.34 8.94 8.82
CA CYS A 550 1.09 8.85 9.07
C CYS A 550 1.42 9.40 10.46
N THR A 551 2.26 8.65 11.18
CA THR A 551 2.95 9.07 12.40
C THR A 551 4.45 8.90 12.17
N PRO A 552 5.34 9.35 13.07
CA PRO A 552 6.78 9.13 12.92
C PRO A 552 7.20 7.68 12.74
N THR A 553 6.42 6.72 13.23
CA THR A 553 6.76 5.30 13.20
C THR A 553 5.92 4.46 12.26
N HIS A 554 4.68 4.83 11.99
CA HIS A 554 3.76 3.99 11.22
C HIS A 554 2.95 4.76 10.18
N VAL A 555 2.70 4.10 9.05
CA VAL A 555 1.66 4.50 8.10
C VAL A 555 0.57 3.45 8.08
N ILE A 556 -0.68 3.90 8.20
CA ILE A 556 -1.85 3.05 8.03
C ILE A 556 -2.65 3.55 6.84
N GLY A 557 -2.86 2.67 5.89
CA GLY A 557 -3.74 2.93 4.76
C GLY A 557 -4.95 2.01 4.79
N VAL A 558 -6.11 2.58 4.57
CA VAL A 558 -7.40 1.88 4.47
C VAL A 558 -8.09 2.25 3.18
N TRP A 559 -8.59 1.25 2.49
CA TRP A 559 -9.51 1.40 1.38
C TRP A 559 -10.80 0.64 1.66
N VAL A 560 -11.95 1.24 1.33
CA VAL A 560 -13.30 0.65 1.47
C VAL A 560 -14.07 0.92 0.19
N GLY A 561 -14.80 -0.08 -0.31
CA GLY A 561 -15.62 0.03 -1.51
C GLY A 561 -16.14 -1.32 -1.98
N ASN A 562 -16.48 -1.41 -3.26
CA ASN A 562 -16.83 -2.66 -3.91
C ASN A 562 -15.78 -3.04 -4.95
N ALA A 563 -15.37 -4.31 -4.97
CA ALA A 563 -14.31 -4.80 -5.85
C ALA A 563 -14.67 -4.69 -7.34
N ASP A 564 -15.96 -4.73 -7.65
CA ASP A 564 -16.52 -4.54 -8.99
C ASP A 564 -16.63 -3.06 -9.41
N GLY A 565 -16.37 -2.13 -8.49
CA GLY A 565 -16.43 -0.68 -8.72
C GLY A 565 -17.82 -0.09 -8.58
N GLU A 566 -18.78 -0.83 -8.03
CA GLU A 566 -20.11 -0.28 -7.76
C GLU A 566 -20.04 0.76 -6.63
N GLY A 567 -20.58 1.96 -6.87
CA GLY A 567 -20.65 3.03 -5.88
C GLY A 567 -21.87 2.90 -4.96
N ARG A 568 -21.76 3.43 -3.75
CA ARG A 568 -22.87 3.48 -2.79
C ARG A 568 -22.99 4.87 -2.16
N PRO A 569 -24.20 5.45 -2.08
CA PRO A 569 -24.37 6.71 -1.35
C PRO A 569 -23.84 6.62 0.07
N GLY A 570 -23.12 7.63 0.53
CA GLY A 570 -22.48 7.65 1.84
C GLY A 570 -21.15 6.90 1.95
N LEU A 571 -20.65 6.25 0.89
CA LEU A 571 -19.31 5.69 0.85
C LEU A 571 -18.30 6.83 0.69
N THR A 572 -17.91 7.44 1.80
CA THR A 572 -16.89 8.48 1.84
C THR A 572 -15.69 8.01 2.68
N GLY A 573 -14.51 8.53 2.38
CA GLY A 573 -13.31 8.19 3.16
C GLY A 573 -13.49 8.48 4.65
N VAL A 574 -14.19 9.56 5.01
CA VAL A 574 -14.43 9.94 6.42
C VAL A 574 -15.37 8.95 7.11
N SER A 575 -16.47 8.56 6.45
CA SER A 575 -17.50 7.72 7.09
C SER A 575 -17.14 6.24 7.20
N VAL A 576 -16.41 5.69 6.21
CA VAL A 576 -16.17 4.23 6.16
C VAL A 576 -14.72 3.81 6.34
N ALA A 577 -13.74 4.62 5.90
CA ALA A 577 -12.33 4.24 5.97
C ALA A 577 -11.61 4.82 7.21
N ALA A 578 -11.90 6.06 7.58
CA ALA A 578 -11.25 6.72 8.70
C ALA A 578 -11.50 6.02 10.06
N PRO A 579 -12.72 5.57 10.41
CA PRO A 579 -12.95 4.86 11.67
C PRO A 579 -12.08 3.59 11.79
N VAL A 580 -11.92 2.86 10.68
CA VAL A 580 -11.04 1.67 10.62
C VAL A 580 -9.60 2.05 10.85
N MET A 581 -9.11 3.11 10.18
CA MET A 581 -7.75 3.60 10.32
C MET A 581 -7.44 3.99 11.77
N PHE A 582 -8.33 4.74 12.44
CA PHE A 582 -8.15 5.13 13.83
C PHE A 582 -8.20 3.92 14.77
N ASP A 583 -9.12 2.97 14.57
CA ASP A 583 -9.15 1.73 15.35
C ASP A 583 -7.85 0.93 15.22
N VAL A 584 -7.22 0.91 14.03
CA VAL A 584 -5.93 0.25 13.82
C VAL A 584 -4.79 1.04 14.48
N PHE A 585 -4.79 2.38 14.44
CA PHE A 585 -3.80 3.18 15.17
C PHE A 585 -3.84 2.93 16.68
N ARG A 586 -5.01 2.68 17.27
CA ARG A 586 -5.15 2.33 18.70
C ARG A 586 -4.50 1.00 19.09
N LEU A 587 -4.22 0.12 18.11
CA LEU A 587 -3.49 -1.13 18.35
C LEU A 587 -1.98 -0.92 18.46
N LEU A 588 -1.48 0.24 18.03
CA LEU A 588 -0.07 0.57 17.97
C LEU A 588 0.34 1.43 19.17
N PRO A 589 1.62 1.38 19.57
CA PRO A 589 2.12 2.26 20.62
C PRO A 589 2.03 3.72 20.19
N THR A 590 1.73 4.59 21.16
CA THR A 590 1.81 6.05 20.96
C THR A 590 3.27 6.46 20.79
N THR A 591 3.52 7.43 19.91
CA THR A 591 4.85 7.94 19.61
C THR A 591 4.90 9.46 19.80
N HIS A 592 6.09 10.00 19.99
CA HIS A 592 6.32 11.43 19.91
C HIS A 592 5.98 11.91 18.48
N TRP A 593 5.64 13.18 18.34
CA TRP A 593 5.43 13.78 17.03
C TRP A 593 6.79 14.03 16.34
N PHE A 594 6.74 14.29 15.04
CA PHE A 594 7.93 14.68 14.27
C PHE A 594 8.57 15.93 14.90
N GLU A 595 9.88 15.98 14.92
CA GLU A 595 10.63 17.18 15.29
C GLU A 595 10.61 18.17 14.11
N GLU A 596 10.48 19.45 14.43
CA GLU A 596 10.51 20.51 13.42
C GLU A 596 11.91 20.59 12.78
N PRO A 597 12.00 20.62 11.44
CA PRO A 597 13.28 20.71 10.72
C PRO A 597 13.77 22.17 10.68
N ALA A 598 14.20 22.71 11.83
CA ALA A 598 14.55 24.12 11.98
C ALA A 598 15.62 24.60 10.99
N ASP A 599 16.56 23.73 10.60
CA ASP A 599 17.65 24.07 9.66
C ASP A 599 17.17 24.18 8.19
N ASP A 600 15.97 23.64 7.87
CA ASP A 600 15.31 23.75 6.55
C ASP A 600 14.26 24.88 6.53
N MET A 601 14.17 25.66 7.60
CA MET A 601 13.15 26.69 7.76
C MET A 601 13.76 28.07 7.98
N VAL A 602 13.07 29.06 7.47
CA VAL A 602 13.44 30.48 7.64
C VAL A 602 12.23 31.28 8.13
N GLN A 603 12.51 32.35 8.83
CA GLN A 603 11.46 33.28 9.26
C GLN A 603 11.17 34.30 8.17
N VAL A 604 9.91 34.46 7.81
CA VAL A 604 9.45 35.48 6.90
C VAL A 604 8.31 36.29 7.50
N LEU A 605 8.21 37.55 7.06
CA LEU A 605 7.14 38.44 7.49
C LEU A 605 5.97 38.32 6.49
N VAL A 606 4.83 37.88 6.97
CA VAL A 606 3.61 37.67 6.16
C VAL A 606 2.51 38.66 6.50
N CYS A 607 1.66 38.91 5.52
CA CYS A 607 0.42 39.64 5.73
C CYS A 607 -0.58 38.72 6.47
N LYS A 608 -1.09 39.16 7.61
CA LYS A 608 -1.97 38.37 8.46
C LYS A 608 -3.31 38.05 7.78
N GLU A 609 -3.82 38.94 6.93
CA GLU A 609 -5.10 38.78 6.25
C GLU A 609 -4.99 37.83 5.03
N SER A 610 -3.88 37.91 4.29
CA SER A 610 -3.76 37.15 3.04
C SER A 610 -2.81 35.96 3.09
N GLY A 611 -1.93 35.88 4.10
CA GLY A 611 -0.92 34.82 4.19
C GLY A 611 0.23 34.90 3.18
N TYR A 612 0.25 35.89 2.28
CA TYR A 612 1.35 36.23 1.37
C TYR A 612 2.49 36.93 2.13
N LEU A 613 3.67 37.08 1.53
CA LEU A 613 4.72 37.96 2.08
C LEU A 613 4.18 39.38 2.27
N ALA A 614 4.56 39.99 3.40
CA ALA A 614 4.03 41.29 3.74
C ALA A 614 4.55 42.38 2.80
N GLY A 615 3.63 43.05 2.12
CA GLY A 615 3.91 44.22 1.32
C GLY A 615 3.97 45.50 2.17
N ARG A 616 4.35 46.59 1.53
CA ARG A 616 4.49 47.94 2.20
C ARG A 616 3.15 48.42 2.79
N TRP A 617 2.03 48.02 2.19
CA TRP A 617 0.70 48.45 2.57
C TRP A 617 0.00 47.48 3.55
N CYS A 618 0.61 46.36 3.96
CA CYS A 618 0.03 45.45 4.94
C CYS A 618 0.13 46.06 6.34
N ASN A 619 -1.01 46.31 6.98
CA ASN A 619 -1.09 46.89 8.32
C ASN A 619 -0.76 45.88 9.40
N HIS A 620 -1.33 44.67 9.27
CA HIS A 620 -1.14 43.57 10.21
C HIS A 620 -0.19 42.54 9.60
N LYS A 621 0.93 42.36 10.26
CA LYS A 621 2.00 41.46 9.81
C LYS A 621 2.23 40.42 10.91
N ASP A 622 2.65 39.23 10.50
CA ASP A 622 3.01 38.17 11.40
C ASP A 622 4.32 37.53 10.93
N THR A 623 5.08 36.96 11.84
CA THR A 623 6.31 36.24 11.52
C THR A 623 6.05 34.74 11.58
N VAL A 624 6.30 34.07 10.47
CA VAL A 624 6.07 32.63 10.35
C VAL A 624 7.32 31.92 9.86
N TRP A 625 7.50 30.68 10.31
CA TRP A 625 8.52 29.80 9.78
C TRP A 625 8.02 29.14 8.50
N VAL A 626 8.83 29.14 7.44
CA VAL A 626 8.51 28.57 6.14
C VAL A 626 9.73 27.85 5.57
N ALA A 627 9.55 26.99 4.56
CA ALA A 627 10.65 26.44 3.79
C ALA A 627 11.51 27.58 3.18
N GLU A 628 12.81 27.38 3.01
CA GLU A 628 13.75 28.40 2.55
C GLU A 628 13.26 29.14 1.29
N ALA A 629 12.76 28.40 0.29
CA ALA A 629 12.22 28.98 -0.94
C ALA A 629 11.01 29.92 -0.71
N GLY A 630 10.35 29.83 0.45
CA GLY A 630 9.24 30.73 0.81
C GLY A 630 9.64 32.19 0.95
N GLN A 631 10.93 32.51 1.07
CA GLN A 631 11.42 33.89 1.03
C GLN A 631 11.19 34.58 -0.31
N GLU A 632 11.11 33.82 -1.39
CA GLU A 632 10.88 34.31 -2.75
C GLU A 632 9.40 34.26 -3.17
N SER A 633 8.50 33.92 -2.23
CA SER A 633 7.05 33.88 -2.48
C SER A 633 6.51 35.27 -2.88
N GLU A 634 5.34 35.29 -3.48
CA GLU A 634 4.67 36.52 -3.90
C GLU A 634 4.36 37.44 -2.70
N VAL A 635 4.57 38.74 -2.92
CA VAL A 635 4.19 39.79 -1.96
C VAL A 635 2.67 39.97 -2.05
N CYS A 636 2.03 40.29 -0.93
CA CYS A 636 0.58 40.47 -0.81
C CYS A 636 0.01 41.36 -1.93
N PRO A 637 -0.82 40.80 -2.82
CA PRO A 637 -1.39 41.56 -3.94
C PRO A 637 -2.68 42.29 -3.54
N TYR A 638 -3.20 42.07 -2.35
CA TYR A 638 -4.54 42.50 -1.95
C TYR A 638 -4.58 43.79 -1.16
N HIS A 639 -3.46 44.20 -0.53
CA HIS A 639 -3.39 45.48 0.15
C HIS A 639 -2.99 46.62 -0.79
N GLN A 640 -3.82 47.64 -0.83
CA GLN A 640 -3.57 48.87 -1.61
C GLN A 640 -3.83 50.11 -0.78
N LEU A 641 -3.13 51.21 -1.12
CA LEU A 641 -3.37 52.49 -0.52
C LEU A 641 -4.61 53.12 -1.16
N VAL A 642 -5.60 53.44 -0.35
CA VAL A 642 -6.85 54.06 -0.76
C VAL A 642 -6.91 55.50 -0.22
N HIS A 643 -7.40 56.40 -1.02
CA HIS A 643 -7.61 57.79 -0.65
C HIS A 643 -9.10 58.00 -0.38
N LEU A 644 -9.42 58.42 0.83
CA LEU A 644 -10.78 58.61 1.31
C LEU A 644 -11.01 60.09 1.63
N ASP A 645 -12.28 60.46 1.61
CA ASP A 645 -12.68 61.76 2.13
C ASP A 645 -12.56 61.81 3.68
N LYS A 646 -12.69 62.95 4.28
CA LYS A 646 -12.59 63.13 5.75
C LYS A 646 -13.61 62.25 6.54
N THR A 647 -14.73 61.90 5.90
CA THR A 647 -15.77 61.04 6.53
C THR A 647 -15.45 59.55 6.41
N ARG A 648 -14.44 59.20 5.60
CA ARG A 648 -14.04 57.80 5.25
C ARG A 648 -15.16 56.98 4.60
N ARG A 649 -16.15 57.65 4.01
CA ARG A 649 -17.29 56.97 3.34
C ARG A 649 -17.09 56.86 1.84
N TYR A 650 -16.31 57.72 1.24
CA TYR A 650 -16.11 57.79 -0.19
C TYR A 650 -14.63 57.81 -0.56
N ARG A 651 -14.32 57.16 -1.63
CA ARG A 651 -12.99 57.31 -2.27
C ARG A 651 -12.92 58.66 -2.99
N VAL A 652 -11.78 59.25 -2.90
CA VAL A 652 -11.47 60.54 -3.57
C VAL A 652 -10.14 60.47 -4.28
N ASN A 653 -9.91 61.37 -5.24
CA ASN A 653 -8.64 61.51 -5.92
C ASN A 653 -8.25 63.01 -6.03
N ALA A 654 -7.08 63.34 -6.58
CA ALA A 654 -6.55 64.68 -6.67
C ALA A 654 -7.39 65.61 -7.60
N GLN A 655 -8.33 65.09 -8.35
CA GLN A 655 -9.24 65.86 -9.20
C GLN A 655 -10.45 66.42 -8.42
N CYS A 656 -10.90 65.69 -7.39
CA CYS A 656 -12.09 66.05 -6.64
C CYS A 656 -11.85 66.49 -5.20
N GLU A 657 -10.65 66.19 -4.65
CA GLU A 657 -10.30 66.59 -3.29
C GLU A 657 -8.84 67.01 -3.17
N LYS A 658 -8.58 67.98 -2.32
CA LYS A 658 -7.20 68.40 -2.02
C LYS A 658 -6.47 67.33 -1.25
N ILE A 659 -5.19 67.06 -1.59
CA ILE A 659 -4.39 65.97 -0.96
C ILE A 659 -4.34 66.15 0.58
N SER A 660 -4.27 67.41 1.06
CA SER A 660 -4.28 67.75 2.50
C SER A 660 -5.55 67.37 3.22
N ASN A 661 -6.65 67.14 2.51
CA ASN A 661 -7.92 66.75 3.07
C ASN A 661 -8.24 65.27 2.94
N MET A 662 -7.40 64.54 2.22
CA MET A 662 -7.57 63.09 2.03
C MET A 662 -7.05 62.36 3.23
N VAL A 663 -7.77 61.28 3.58
CA VAL A 663 -7.30 60.27 4.50
C VAL A 663 -6.71 59.12 3.66
N HIS A 664 -5.45 58.82 3.91
CA HIS A 664 -4.74 57.73 3.24
C HIS A 664 -4.81 56.50 4.14
N GLU A 665 -5.50 55.45 3.69
CA GLU A 665 -5.72 54.21 4.46
C GLU A 665 -5.33 52.99 3.63
N SER A 666 -4.67 52.05 4.23
CA SER A 666 -4.44 50.76 3.61
C SER A 666 -5.72 49.94 3.65
N TRP A 667 -6.10 49.34 2.54
CA TRP A 667 -7.33 48.58 2.41
C TRP A 667 -7.04 47.19 1.84
N PHE A 668 -7.65 46.17 2.44
CA PHE A 668 -7.60 44.79 1.95
C PHE A 668 -8.71 44.59 0.92
N VAL A 669 -8.36 44.42 -0.34
CA VAL A 669 -9.27 44.32 -1.48
C VAL A 669 -9.06 43.00 -2.21
N LEU A 670 -10.06 42.15 -2.17
CA LEU A 670 -10.10 40.91 -2.97
C LEU A 670 -10.65 41.22 -4.38
N PRO A 671 -10.27 40.43 -5.40
CA PRO A 671 -10.94 40.45 -6.70
C PRO A 671 -12.42 40.26 -6.56
N PRO A 672 -13.29 40.88 -7.40
CA PRO A 672 -14.74 40.86 -7.23
C PRO A 672 -15.34 39.45 -7.08
N ALA A 673 -14.87 38.49 -7.89
CA ALA A 673 -15.35 37.11 -7.81
C ALA A 673 -15.01 36.45 -6.46
N MET A 674 -13.82 36.74 -5.91
CA MET A 674 -13.45 36.24 -4.58
C MET A 674 -14.21 36.96 -3.49
N GLU A 675 -14.32 38.29 -3.57
CA GLU A 675 -15.03 39.12 -2.60
C GLU A 675 -16.49 38.69 -2.44
N TRP A 676 -17.18 38.42 -3.56
CA TRP A 676 -18.59 38.00 -3.56
C TRP A 676 -18.88 36.82 -2.64
N TYR A 677 -18.06 35.80 -2.69
CA TYR A 677 -18.22 34.61 -1.83
C TYR A 677 -17.58 34.84 -0.46
N TYR A 678 -16.42 35.48 -0.38
CA TYR A 678 -15.65 35.66 0.85
C TYR A 678 -16.38 36.43 1.92
N LYS A 679 -17.07 37.54 1.56
CA LYS A 679 -17.82 38.38 2.50
C LYS A 679 -19.00 37.65 3.15
N LYS A 680 -19.56 36.62 2.52
CA LYS A 680 -20.61 35.79 3.10
C LYS A 680 -20.13 34.98 4.30
N GLN A 681 -18.87 34.55 4.26
CA GLN A 681 -18.24 33.76 5.31
C GLN A 681 -17.47 34.60 6.32
N ASN A 682 -17.11 35.84 5.95
CA ASN A 682 -16.31 36.78 6.73
C ASN A 682 -17.05 38.09 6.97
N PRO A 683 -17.95 38.18 7.97
CA PRO A 683 -18.77 39.39 8.21
C PRO A 683 -17.95 40.64 8.53
N LEU A 684 -16.70 40.48 8.97
CA LEU A 684 -15.79 41.60 9.27
C LEU A 684 -15.09 42.15 8.02
N TYR A 685 -15.23 41.52 6.87
CA TYR A 685 -14.66 42.03 5.62
C TYR A 685 -15.28 43.38 5.23
N ARG A 686 -14.44 44.35 4.97
CA ARG A 686 -14.89 45.71 4.60
C ARG A 686 -14.72 45.88 3.10
N SER A 687 -15.83 45.93 2.37
CA SER A 687 -15.81 46.26 0.94
C SER A 687 -15.24 47.64 0.70
N LEU A 688 -14.63 47.81 -0.47
CA LEU A 688 -14.04 49.09 -0.85
C LEU A 688 -15.13 50.17 -0.97
N PRO A 689 -14.97 51.36 -0.33
CA PRO A 689 -15.97 52.43 -0.42
C PRO A 689 -16.17 52.91 -1.88
N PRO A 690 -17.39 53.35 -2.28
CA PRO A 690 -17.62 53.89 -3.59
C PRO A 690 -16.84 55.19 -3.77
N PHE A 691 -16.62 55.62 -5.00
CA PHE A 691 -16.13 56.93 -5.27
C PHE A 691 -17.20 57.99 -4.96
N ARG A 692 -16.78 59.18 -4.51
CA ARG A 692 -17.66 60.32 -4.35
C ARG A 692 -18.17 60.79 -5.75
N ASP A 693 -19.37 61.21 -5.85
CA ASP A 693 -20.06 61.50 -7.14
C ASP A 693 -19.37 62.53 -8.00
N ASP A 694 -18.62 63.47 -7.37
CA ASP A 694 -17.84 64.51 -8.06
C ASP A 694 -16.47 64.06 -8.48
N CYS A 695 -16.06 62.84 -8.13
CA CYS A 695 -14.78 62.29 -8.53
C CYS A 695 -14.90 61.47 -9.82
N VAL A 696 -14.14 61.84 -10.84
CA VAL A 696 -14.04 61.03 -12.04
C VAL A 696 -13.26 59.77 -11.66
N ALA A 697 -13.87 58.62 -11.76
CA ALA A 697 -13.20 57.35 -11.51
C ALA A 697 -12.06 57.18 -12.52
N VAL A 698 -10.81 57.22 -12.05
CA VAL A 698 -9.66 56.85 -12.89
C VAL A 698 -9.83 55.34 -13.17
N GLN A 699 -9.83 54.98 -14.43
CA GLN A 699 -10.16 53.67 -15.01
C GLN A 699 -9.24 52.47 -14.53
N GLN A 700 -8.95 52.34 -13.27
CA GLN A 700 -8.12 51.22 -12.78
C GLN A 700 -8.89 50.17 -11.96
N HIS A 701 -10.15 50.45 -11.60
CA HIS A 701 -10.94 49.53 -10.80
C HIS A 701 -12.11 49.03 -11.60
N GLN A 702 -12.16 47.71 -11.87
CA GLN A 702 -13.28 47.03 -12.53
C GLN A 702 -14.17 46.47 -11.44
N PRO A 703 -15.39 47.01 -11.18
CA PRO A 703 -16.29 46.52 -10.16
C PRO A 703 -16.92 45.18 -10.55
N MET A 704 -16.67 44.71 -11.76
CA MET A 704 -17.23 43.48 -12.31
C MET A 704 -16.14 42.51 -12.74
N GLU A 705 -16.35 41.22 -12.50
CA GLU A 705 -15.52 40.16 -13.03
C GLU A 705 -16.40 38.99 -13.55
N LEU A 706 -16.06 38.50 -14.73
CA LEU A 706 -16.72 37.31 -15.29
C LEU A 706 -16.19 36.06 -14.60
N ILE A 707 -17.07 35.36 -13.88
CA ILE A 707 -16.75 34.10 -13.23
C ILE A 707 -16.63 33.00 -14.29
N TYR A 708 -17.63 32.93 -15.18
CA TYR A 708 -17.65 32.00 -16.29
C TYR A 708 -18.46 32.55 -17.48
N PRO A 709 -18.04 32.32 -18.74
CA PRO A 709 -16.73 31.77 -19.15
C PRO A 709 -15.59 32.80 -19.05
N LYS A 710 -14.34 32.35 -18.99
CA LYS A 710 -13.19 33.26 -18.98
C LYS A 710 -12.91 33.82 -20.35
N ASN A 711 -12.15 34.94 -20.39
CA ASN A 711 -11.81 35.61 -21.63
C ASN A 711 -10.99 34.66 -22.54
N ASN A 712 -11.35 34.57 -23.79
CA ASN A 712 -10.76 33.73 -24.84
C ASN A 712 -10.93 32.20 -24.62
N ASP A 713 -11.88 31.79 -23.78
CA ASP A 713 -12.19 30.38 -23.63
C ASP A 713 -12.83 29.82 -24.91
N ARG A 714 -12.35 28.64 -25.34
CA ARG A 714 -12.98 27.84 -26.38
C ARG A 714 -13.97 26.90 -25.70
N ILE A 715 -15.26 27.08 -26.00
CA ILE A 715 -16.36 26.41 -25.31
C ILE A 715 -17.03 25.44 -26.28
N PHE A 716 -17.12 24.18 -25.87
CA PHE A 716 -17.91 23.18 -26.55
C PHE A 716 -19.27 23.07 -25.85
N LEU A 717 -20.35 23.24 -26.59
CA LEU A 717 -21.72 23.03 -26.11
C LEU A 717 -22.20 21.67 -26.62
N PRO A 718 -22.32 20.64 -25.78
CA PRO A 718 -22.81 19.34 -26.18
C PRO A 718 -24.25 19.42 -26.67
N VAL A 719 -24.60 18.55 -27.62
CA VAL A 719 -25.96 18.34 -28.06
C VAL A 719 -26.55 17.18 -27.31
N ASP A 720 -27.71 17.33 -26.70
CA ASP A 720 -28.40 16.26 -25.99
C ASP A 720 -28.93 15.18 -26.92
N LEU A 721 -29.36 14.06 -26.38
CA LEU A 721 -29.91 12.93 -27.13
C LEU A 721 -31.13 13.31 -27.98
N ASP A 722 -31.81 14.38 -27.61
CA ASP A 722 -32.98 14.95 -28.31
C ASP A 722 -32.60 15.94 -29.43
N GLY A 723 -31.32 16.08 -29.73
CA GLY A 723 -30.78 16.97 -30.76
C GLY A 723 -30.75 18.44 -30.37
N ILE A 724 -31.02 18.78 -29.13
CA ILE A 724 -31.04 20.17 -28.62
C ILE A 724 -29.62 20.50 -28.11
N ARG A 725 -29.01 21.58 -28.61
CA ARG A 725 -27.73 22.09 -28.10
C ARG A 725 -27.92 22.68 -26.70
N ASN A 726 -27.06 22.31 -25.76
CA ASN A 726 -27.06 22.84 -24.41
C ASN A 726 -26.75 24.35 -24.41
N LYS A 727 -27.37 25.06 -23.49
CA LYS A 727 -27.16 26.49 -23.34
C LYS A 727 -25.88 26.76 -22.56
N LEU A 728 -25.20 27.85 -22.87
CA LEU A 728 -24.12 28.40 -22.12
C LEU A 728 -24.67 29.17 -20.92
N VAL A 729 -24.34 28.72 -19.71
CA VAL A 729 -24.62 29.51 -18.51
C VAL A 729 -23.44 30.44 -18.27
N VAL A 730 -23.70 31.74 -18.32
CA VAL A 730 -22.70 32.78 -18.07
C VAL A 730 -22.93 33.34 -16.68
N GLU A 731 -21.85 33.50 -15.91
CA GLU A 731 -21.92 33.94 -14.52
C GLU A 731 -20.91 35.09 -14.30
N LEU A 732 -21.40 36.17 -13.67
CA LEU A 732 -20.64 37.38 -13.40
C LEU A 732 -20.70 37.73 -11.92
N ALA A 733 -19.63 38.24 -11.35
CA ALA A 733 -19.61 38.86 -10.03
C ALA A 733 -19.58 40.39 -10.15
N HIS A 734 -20.32 41.07 -9.27
CA HIS A 734 -20.27 42.49 -9.07
C HIS A 734 -20.02 42.83 -7.60
N GLU A 735 -19.24 43.87 -7.30
CA GLU A 735 -18.94 44.26 -5.92
C GLU A 735 -20.18 44.67 -5.13
N ASN A 736 -21.12 45.35 -5.83
CA ASN A 736 -22.39 45.73 -5.26
C ASN A 736 -23.46 44.70 -5.62
N ALA A 737 -23.97 43.98 -4.62
CA ALA A 737 -25.00 42.96 -4.81
C ALA A 737 -26.32 43.49 -5.38
N GLU A 738 -26.65 44.79 -5.14
CA GLU A 738 -27.86 45.42 -5.65
C GLU A 738 -27.70 46.06 -7.04
N ALA A 739 -26.49 45.93 -7.66
CA ALA A 739 -26.26 46.46 -8.99
C ALA A 739 -27.12 45.74 -10.02
N GLU A 740 -27.75 46.51 -10.91
CA GLU A 740 -28.39 45.93 -12.10
C GLU A 740 -27.37 45.89 -13.24
N ILE A 741 -27.18 44.72 -13.81
CA ILE A 741 -26.25 44.49 -14.91
C ILE A 741 -27.02 44.23 -16.20
N PHE A 742 -26.72 45.00 -17.24
CA PHE A 742 -27.24 44.85 -18.58
C PHE A 742 -26.29 43.98 -19.41
N TRP A 743 -26.82 42.91 -19.97
CA TRP A 743 -26.12 41.88 -20.71
C TRP A 743 -26.29 42.08 -22.22
N HIS A 744 -25.20 42.08 -22.95
CA HIS A 744 -25.19 42.16 -24.41
C HIS A 744 -24.28 41.05 -25.00
N MET A 745 -24.65 40.51 -26.13
CA MET A 745 -23.87 39.60 -26.93
C MET A 745 -23.82 40.17 -28.36
N ASP A 746 -22.62 40.35 -28.87
CA ASP A 746 -22.37 40.92 -30.23
C ASP A 746 -23.10 42.24 -30.43
N GLY A 747 -23.15 43.10 -29.42
CA GLY A 747 -23.82 44.40 -29.44
C GLY A 747 -25.35 44.32 -29.30
N ARG A 748 -25.95 43.14 -29.20
CA ARG A 748 -27.41 43.04 -29.00
C ARG A 748 -27.73 42.86 -27.50
N PHE A 749 -28.67 43.64 -26.99
CA PHE A 749 -29.15 43.48 -25.62
C PHE A 749 -29.90 42.16 -25.45
N ILE A 750 -29.51 41.37 -24.39
CA ILE A 750 -30.07 40.07 -24.08
C ILE A 750 -31.03 40.17 -22.89
N GLY A 751 -30.66 40.93 -21.85
CA GLY A 751 -31.48 41.08 -20.65
C GLY A 751 -30.72 41.80 -19.55
N SER A 752 -31.32 41.92 -18.36
CA SER A 752 -30.66 42.45 -17.17
C SER A 752 -30.83 41.48 -16.00
N THR A 753 -29.93 41.54 -15.03
CA THR A 753 -29.95 40.75 -13.80
C THR A 753 -29.65 41.64 -12.59
N ILE A 754 -30.25 41.30 -11.44
CA ILE A 754 -30.02 41.95 -10.14
C ILE A 754 -29.76 40.87 -9.11
N GLN A 755 -28.87 41.07 -8.18
CA GLN A 755 -28.46 40.17 -7.10
C GLN A 755 -27.75 38.89 -7.57
N LEU A 756 -28.38 38.09 -8.41
CA LEU A 756 -27.78 36.89 -9.02
C LEU A 756 -27.51 37.20 -10.50
N HIS A 757 -26.24 37.43 -10.81
CA HIS A 757 -25.82 37.72 -12.17
C HIS A 757 -25.43 36.46 -12.92
N GLN A 758 -26.44 35.66 -13.25
CA GLN A 758 -26.33 34.43 -14.02
C GLN A 758 -27.37 34.45 -15.16
N MET A 759 -26.95 34.07 -16.37
CA MET A 759 -27.83 34.08 -17.55
C MET A 759 -27.52 32.92 -18.47
N GLU A 760 -28.53 32.21 -18.95
CA GLU A 760 -28.41 31.19 -19.98
C GLU A 760 -28.40 31.81 -21.37
N LEU A 761 -27.38 31.54 -22.16
CA LEU A 761 -27.24 32.00 -23.53
C LEU A 761 -27.23 30.82 -24.50
N ALA A 762 -27.70 31.03 -25.73
CA ALA A 762 -27.64 30.04 -26.79
C ALA A 762 -26.86 30.65 -27.98
N PRO A 763 -25.52 30.79 -27.84
CA PRO A 763 -24.73 31.36 -28.92
C PRO A 763 -24.56 30.35 -30.08
N ASP A 764 -24.47 30.88 -31.30
CA ASP A 764 -24.05 30.10 -32.47
C ASP A 764 -22.57 29.72 -32.41
N GLU A 765 -22.08 29.00 -33.40
CA GLU A 765 -20.66 28.70 -33.52
C GLU A 765 -19.90 29.92 -34.00
N GLY A 766 -18.71 30.13 -33.42
CA GLY A 766 -17.87 31.26 -33.79
C GLY A 766 -17.38 32.07 -32.57
N GLU A 767 -16.83 33.21 -32.87
CA GLU A 767 -16.36 34.17 -31.86
C GLU A 767 -17.52 35.11 -31.47
N HIS A 768 -17.72 35.28 -30.17
CA HIS A 768 -18.73 36.18 -29.61
C HIS A 768 -18.11 37.16 -28.63
N LEU A 769 -18.59 38.40 -28.65
CA LEU A 769 -18.25 39.45 -27.71
C LEU A 769 -19.38 39.61 -26.67
N LEU A 770 -19.11 39.19 -25.45
CA LEU A 770 -20.01 39.50 -24.33
C LEU A 770 -19.65 40.90 -23.77
N THR A 771 -20.68 41.72 -23.55
CA THR A 771 -20.52 43.04 -22.95
C THR A 771 -21.49 43.14 -21.77
N PHE A 772 -20.98 43.50 -20.62
CA PHE A 772 -21.72 43.72 -19.39
C PHE A 772 -21.56 45.19 -19.01
N MET A 773 -22.68 45.83 -18.64
CA MET A 773 -22.70 47.20 -18.21
C MET A 773 -23.55 47.36 -16.96
N ASP A 774 -23.06 48.06 -15.95
CA ASP A 774 -23.86 48.46 -14.78
C ASP A 774 -24.52 49.83 -14.98
N LYS A 775 -25.40 50.23 -14.03
CA LYS A 775 -26.06 51.52 -14.06
C LYS A 775 -25.10 52.71 -13.94
N GLN A 776 -23.91 52.51 -13.42
CA GLN A 776 -22.87 53.52 -13.29
C GLN A 776 -22.06 53.71 -14.59
N GLY A 777 -22.31 52.86 -15.59
CA GLY A 777 -21.64 52.92 -16.89
C GLY A 777 -20.31 52.18 -16.91
N ASN A 778 -19.95 51.43 -15.87
CA ASN A 778 -18.79 50.53 -15.92
C ASN A 778 -19.07 49.41 -16.91
N MET A 779 -18.13 49.16 -17.81
CA MET A 779 -18.27 48.14 -18.85
C MET A 779 -17.18 47.06 -18.73
N LEU A 780 -17.60 45.81 -18.88
CA LEU A 780 -16.73 44.64 -18.97
C LEU A 780 -16.91 43.97 -20.34
N TYR A 781 -15.85 43.80 -21.09
CA TYR A 781 -15.84 43.15 -22.40
C TYR A 781 -15.14 41.80 -22.30
N LYS A 782 -15.77 40.78 -22.85
CA LYS A 782 -15.17 39.43 -22.84
C LYS A 782 -15.43 38.72 -24.17
N LYS A 783 -14.33 38.21 -24.79
CA LYS A 783 -14.41 37.37 -25.98
C LYS A 783 -14.49 35.91 -25.59
N ILE A 784 -15.37 35.15 -26.24
CA ILE A 784 -15.50 33.71 -26.13
C ILE A 784 -15.57 33.09 -27.52
N THR A 785 -15.17 31.85 -27.65
CA THR A 785 -15.27 31.12 -28.92
C THR A 785 -16.07 29.83 -28.71
N ILE A 786 -17.18 29.67 -29.44
CA ILE A 786 -17.98 28.44 -29.44
C ILE A 786 -17.49 27.53 -30.55
N VAL A 787 -17.17 26.29 -30.20
CA VAL A 787 -16.60 25.29 -31.13
C VAL A 787 -17.52 24.11 -31.32
N GLU A 788 -17.56 23.57 -32.54
CA GLU A 788 -18.45 22.47 -32.96
C GLU A 788 -18.00 21.10 -32.44
N LYS A 789 -16.71 20.90 -32.29
CA LYS A 789 -16.11 19.66 -31.81
C LYS A 789 -15.05 19.94 -30.77
N GLN A 790 -14.96 19.03 -29.80
CA GLN A 790 -13.83 19.01 -28.89
C GLN A 790 -12.57 18.71 -29.70
N GLU A 791 -11.85 19.75 -30.13
CA GLU A 791 -10.55 19.53 -30.76
C GLU A 791 -9.61 18.85 -29.77
N ARG A 792 -9.18 17.65 -30.14
CA ARG A 792 -8.04 17.03 -29.46
C ARG A 792 -6.86 17.96 -29.64
N ILE A 793 -6.43 18.60 -28.59
CA ILE A 793 -5.15 19.30 -28.57
C ILE A 793 -4.07 18.21 -28.71
N VAL A 794 -3.68 17.98 -29.95
CA VAL A 794 -2.47 17.22 -30.25
C VAL A 794 -1.31 18.21 -30.09
N LYS A 795 -0.63 18.13 -28.99
CA LYS A 795 0.75 18.57 -28.82
C LYS A 795 1.51 17.53 -28.02
#